data_d9c0fd04838d5a4f36cff805aa784824
#
_entry.id   d9c0fd04838d5a4f36cff805aa784824
#
_cell.length_a   1.000
_cell.length_b   1.000
_cell.length_c   1.000
_cell.angle_alpha   90.00
_cell.angle_beta   90.00
_cell.angle_gamma   90.00
#
_symmetry.space_group_name_H-M   'P 1'
#
loop_
_entity.id
_entity.type
_entity.pdbx_description
1 polymer ?
#
loop_
_entity_poly.entity_id
_entity_poly.type
_entity_poly.pdbx_seq_one_letter_code
_entity_poly.pdbx_strand_id
1 'polypeptide(L)'
;MVFRFNIEYKTVYGENLVLNLNMDNEEVHNSLGTTDGLHWSCDLDVTPKTKNITYYYSVERDGVCIKKEWQVVKHQLNVTAERANDYTIYDHWRDIPEDSYLYSSAFTDCVNHQQPAEVKDNTFAKTIRLIVRAPQLREGERLVLIGSDPLVGAWDVKRAVPMVEQAYNEWTVDINAEALAVNYLEFKFVALNDKKSTEAWETGYNRSVEIPEMKAGSVVSYELSQSFLERWNRKFAGTLVPVFSLRSKKSAGIGDFGDLKSMIDLVAKTGQKVLQLLPINDTTITHTWTDSYPYSCISVFAIHPQYADLQALPELEDAKARAEAEKTRAELNALPQIDYEKVNDFKITYLHQIFNQEGEKMMKSAEYQAFFQETEQWLVPYSQYSCLRDKYGTADFSKWPDHNAWDEKDRKALANPRTKAYKEVEFFYFVQFVLNTQMKAAHEHAMAKGVILKGDIPIGVNRFGCDVWTEPKYFNLDGQAGAPPDDFSVNGQNWGFPTYNWYEMLKDDCQWWTRRFQNMSKFFDAYRIDHVLGFFRIWEIPIDSVHGLLGQFAPALGMTADEIRSYGLNFQQDRFTRPFITDWVLDRVFHERADEVKQKYLDRLDDERYQLKEEVDTQIKVEALFEGVTDEKEIWLRDGLYALISDVLFVRDHRNPGLYHPRISAQFDFIFESLYDNDKAAFNRLYNDYFYRRNNQFWYEEAMKKLPKLVQATRMLVCAEDLGMVPDCVPWVMNELKILSLELQSMPKDPSVKFGHLSRNPYRSVCTISSHDMPTLRQWWDEDIQRTQEYYNTMLYRQGPAPHPLPGWLAQDIISRHLTSPSMLCILSIQDWLAINEHLRLPDANAERINIPANPKHYWRYRMHLSIEDLAANKEFMDSVTELVAQSGRN
;
A
#
# COMPACT_ATOMS: atom_id res chain seq x y z
N MET A 1 26.18 -8.78 35.08
CA MET A 1 24.97 -9.63 35.10
C MET A 1 25.13 -10.72 34.09
N VAL A 2 24.70 -11.93 34.43
CA VAL A 2 24.77 -13.08 33.49
C VAL A 2 23.38 -13.31 32.90
N PHE A 3 23.31 -13.37 31.58
CA PHE A 3 22.09 -13.71 30.85
C PHE A 3 22.32 -15.00 30.08
N ARG A 4 21.48 -16.03 30.35
CA ARG A 4 21.48 -17.30 29.61
C ARG A 4 20.25 -17.39 28.77
N PHE A 5 20.42 -17.26 27.47
CA PHE A 5 19.35 -17.38 26.47
C PHE A 5 19.25 -18.83 26.02
N ASN A 6 18.05 -19.40 26.06
CA ASN A 6 17.76 -20.76 25.61
C ASN A 6 16.56 -20.72 24.66
N ILE A 7 16.69 -21.42 23.53
CA ILE A 7 15.62 -21.54 22.54
C ILE A 7 15.64 -22.91 21.88
N GLU A 8 14.47 -23.49 21.68
CA GLU A 8 14.30 -24.71 20.92
C GLU A 8 13.95 -24.36 19.46
N TYR A 9 14.86 -24.70 18.53
CA TYR A 9 14.66 -24.46 17.12
C TYR A 9 15.45 -25.46 16.28
N LYS A 10 14.73 -26.23 15.45
CA LYS A 10 15.35 -27.24 14.60
C LYS A 10 16.06 -26.64 13.41
N THR A 11 17.37 -26.85 13.33
CA THR A 11 18.20 -26.45 12.19
C THR A 11 18.65 -27.66 11.38
N VAL A 12 19.18 -27.40 10.18
CA VAL A 12 19.90 -28.40 9.39
C VAL A 12 21.40 -28.14 9.44
N TYR A 13 22.19 -29.15 9.08
CA TYR A 13 23.65 -29.06 9.12
C TYR A 13 24.16 -27.87 8.30
N GLY A 14 25.04 -27.06 8.90
CA GLY A 14 25.57 -25.83 8.32
C GLY A 14 24.79 -24.56 8.66
N GLU A 15 23.66 -24.69 9.36
CA GLU A 15 22.92 -23.54 9.89
C GLU A 15 23.32 -23.24 11.33
N ASN A 16 23.43 -21.97 11.67
CA ASN A 16 23.68 -21.47 13.00
C ASN A 16 22.55 -20.54 13.43
N LEU A 17 22.20 -20.59 14.71
CA LEU A 17 21.26 -19.63 15.30
C LEU A 17 22.03 -18.46 15.91
N VAL A 18 21.57 -17.24 15.62
CA VAL A 18 22.20 -16.00 16.09
C VAL A 18 21.18 -15.19 16.88
N LEU A 19 21.57 -14.75 18.08
CA LEU A 19 20.85 -13.78 18.89
C LEU A 19 21.26 -12.37 18.48
N ASN A 20 20.33 -11.57 18.01
CA ASN A 20 20.51 -10.16 17.63
C ASN A 20 19.92 -9.30 18.76
N LEU A 21 20.77 -8.72 19.56
CA LEU A 21 20.41 -8.01 20.79
C LEU A 21 20.59 -6.51 20.61
N ASN A 22 19.52 -5.74 20.83
CA ASN A 22 19.61 -4.27 20.89
C ASN A 22 19.67 -3.84 22.35
N MET A 23 20.82 -3.35 22.73
CA MET A 23 21.14 -2.90 24.10
C MET A 23 21.88 -1.59 24.03
N ASP A 24 21.43 -0.61 24.81
CA ASP A 24 22.07 0.72 24.91
C ASP A 24 22.23 1.45 23.54
N ASN A 25 21.30 1.22 22.59
CA ASN A 25 21.29 1.70 21.21
C ASN A 25 22.37 1.09 20.29
N GLU A 26 22.95 -0.02 20.70
CA GLU A 26 23.87 -0.81 19.87
C GLU A 26 23.24 -2.18 19.58
N GLU A 27 23.36 -2.67 18.35
CA GLU A 27 22.98 -4.02 17.98
C GLU A 27 24.19 -4.93 18.06
N VAL A 28 24.09 -5.98 18.90
CA VAL A 28 25.13 -6.96 19.14
C VAL A 28 24.67 -8.32 18.67
N HIS A 29 25.51 -9.01 17.91
CA HIS A 29 25.23 -10.34 17.34
C HIS A 29 26.01 -11.41 18.11
N ASN A 30 25.30 -12.43 18.60
CA ASN A 30 25.90 -13.52 19.35
C ASN A 30 25.45 -14.86 18.76
N SER A 31 26.40 -15.70 18.35
CA SER A 31 26.09 -17.06 17.92
C SER A 31 25.74 -17.94 19.11
N LEU A 32 24.68 -18.72 18.98
CA LEU A 32 24.30 -19.73 19.97
C LEU A 32 25.04 -21.03 19.72
N GLY A 33 25.25 -21.81 20.82
CA GLY A 33 25.80 -23.14 20.75
C GLY A 33 24.71 -24.21 20.84
N THR A 34 24.95 -25.36 20.19
CA THR A 34 24.08 -26.53 20.25
C THR A 34 24.91 -27.82 20.20
N THR A 35 24.37 -28.90 20.77
CA THR A 35 24.95 -30.24 20.65
C THR A 35 24.10 -31.20 19.82
N ASP A 36 22.85 -30.84 19.56
CA ASP A 36 21.85 -31.69 18.89
C ASP A 36 21.14 -31.02 17.72
N GLY A 37 21.44 -29.73 17.44
CA GLY A 37 20.80 -28.96 16.38
C GLY A 37 19.33 -28.57 16.68
N LEU A 38 18.88 -28.77 17.91
CA LEU A 38 17.51 -28.46 18.35
C LEU A 38 17.51 -27.49 19.54
N HIS A 39 18.30 -27.76 20.57
CA HIS A 39 18.43 -26.93 21.77
C HIS A 39 19.64 -26.01 21.63
N TRP A 40 19.36 -24.72 21.61
CA TRP A 40 20.36 -23.68 21.41
C TRP A 40 20.48 -22.79 22.62
N SER A 41 21.71 -22.42 22.99
CA SER A 41 21.94 -21.52 24.10
C SER A 41 23.15 -20.64 23.92
N CYS A 42 23.15 -19.49 24.60
CA CYS A 42 24.32 -18.64 24.76
C CYS A 42 24.29 -17.92 26.12
N ASP A 43 25.47 -17.72 26.69
CA ASP A 43 25.66 -16.98 27.93
C ASP A 43 26.33 -15.66 27.63
N LEU A 44 25.77 -14.54 28.17
CA LEU A 44 26.31 -13.23 28.06
C LEU A 44 26.56 -12.63 29.45
N ASP A 45 27.77 -12.13 29.66
CA ASP A 45 28.10 -11.38 30.87
C ASP A 45 28.22 -9.90 30.54
N VAL A 46 27.10 -9.17 30.73
CA VAL A 46 26.98 -7.77 30.40
C VAL A 46 26.18 -7.03 31.48
N THR A 47 26.42 -5.74 31.64
CA THR A 47 25.61 -4.89 32.51
C THR A 47 24.97 -3.80 31.69
N PRO A 48 23.67 -3.97 31.29
CA PRO A 48 22.98 -2.97 30.47
C PRO A 48 22.77 -1.66 31.24
N LYS A 49 22.85 -0.54 30.54
CA LYS A 49 22.52 0.78 31.08
C LYS A 49 21.02 1.05 31.05
N THR A 50 20.34 0.42 30.10
CA THR A 50 18.87 0.50 29.95
C THR A 50 18.21 -0.70 30.60
N LYS A 51 17.03 -0.49 31.19
CA LYS A 51 16.24 -1.57 31.81
C LYS A 51 15.51 -2.45 30.81
N ASN A 52 15.28 -1.94 29.60
CA ASN A 52 14.54 -2.64 28.56
C ASN A 52 15.47 -2.98 27.39
N ILE A 53 15.56 -4.28 27.10
CA ILE A 53 16.40 -4.84 26.04
C ILE A 53 15.47 -5.52 25.05
N THR A 54 15.61 -5.21 23.77
CA THR A 54 14.87 -5.89 22.72
C THR A 54 15.80 -6.77 21.88
N TYR A 55 15.32 -7.92 21.44
CA TYR A 55 16.12 -8.84 20.65
C TYR A 55 15.27 -9.75 19.76
N TYR A 56 15.91 -10.43 18.84
CA TYR A 56 15.32 -11.43 17.96
C TYR A 56 16.35 -12.47 17.56
N TYR A 57 15.88 -13.61 17.10
CA TYR A 57 16.74 -14.68 16.59
C TYR A 57 16.75 -14.68 15.05
N SER A 58 17.89 -15.09 14.49
CA SER A 58 18.07 -15.31 13.06
C SER A 58 18.80 -16.60 12.79
N VAL A 59 18.55 -17.19 11.63
CA VAL A 59 19.29 -18.38 11.13
C VAL A 59 20.27 -17.90 10.08
N GLU A 60 21.53 -18.30 10.23
CA GLU A 60 22.59 -17.99 9.30
C GLU A 60 23.19 -19.26 8.70
N ARG A 61 23.57 -19.19 7.44
CA ARG A 61 24.36 -20.22 6.73
C ARG A 61 25.52 -19.55 6.03
N ASP A 62 26.75 -20.04 6.28
CA ASP A 62 27.98 -19.46 5.74
C ASP A 62 28.12 -17.94 5.98
N GLY A 63 27.67 -17.46 7.14
CA GLY A 63 27.69 -16.04 7.51
C GLY A 63 26.63 -15.19 6.83
N VAL A 64 25.70 -15.79 6.10
CA VAL A 64 24.57 -15.11 5.46
C VAL A 64 23.28 -15.42 6.19
N CYS A 65 22.54 -14.40 6.58
CA CYS A 65 21.24 -14.55 7.20
C CYS A 65 20.22 -15.08 6.17
N ILE A 66 19.68 -16.28 6.44
CA ILE A 66 18.71 -16.94 5.56
C ILE A 66 17.26 -16.87 6.08
N LYS A 67 17.09 -16.67 7.39
CA LYS A 67 15.76 -16.52 8.01
C LYS A 67 15.86 -15.64 9.25
N LYS A 68 14.87 -14.78 9.46
CA LYS A 68 14.71 -13.98 10.68
C LYS A 68 13.35 -14.27 11.30
N GLU A 69 13.24 -14.09 12.59
CA GLU A 69 11.95 -14.01 13.25
C GLU A 69 11.10 -12.87 12.70
N TRP A 70 9.83 -12.87 13.01
CA TRP A 70 8.90 -11.78 12.69
C TRP A 70 9.31 -10.48 13.41
N GLN A 71 9.57 -9.42 12.63
CA GLN A 71 10.19 -8.19 13.13
C GLN A 71 9.21 -7.18 13.74
N VAL A 72 7.91 -7.36 13.56
CA VAL A 72 6.89 -6.44 14.11
C VAL A 72 6.81 -6.56 15.63
N VAL A 73 6.97 -7.76 16.17
CA VAL A 73 6.98 -8.02 17.61
C VAL A 73 8.28 -8.73 17.99
N LYS A 74 9.24 -7.97 18.48
CA LYS A 74 10.52 -8.50 18.99
C LYS A 74 10.36 -9.02 20.42
N HIS A 75 11.26 -9.91 20.84
CA HIS A 75 11.39 -10.26 22.25
C HIS A 75 11.79 -9.03 23.07
N GLN A 76 11.30 -8.99 24.31
CA GLN A 76 11.62 -7.91 25.24
C GLN A 76 12.01 -8.50 26.60
N LEU A 77 13.17 -8.10 27.09
CA LEU A 77 13.64 -8.45 28.42
C LEU A 77 13.73 -7.18 29.29
N ASN A 78 13.02 -7.19 30.42
CA ASN A 78 13.05 -6.11 31.39
C ASN A 78 13.95 -6.49 32.57
N VAL A 79 14.97 -5.66 32.84
CA VAL A 79 15.90 -5.82 33.97
C VAL A 79 15.34 -5.03 35.15
N THR A 80 14.25 -5.54 35.74
CA THR A 80 13.45 -4.86 36.77
C THR A 80 13.50 -5.54 38.15
N ALA A 81 14.19 -6.67 38.26
CA ALA A 81 14.42 -7.34 39.55
C ALA A 81 15.65 -6.76 40.23
N GLU A 82 15.48 -5.86 41.20
CA GLU A 82 16.58 -5.08 41.82
C GLU A 82 17.65 -5.95 42.48
N ARG A 83 17.27 -7.16 42.93
CA ARG A 83 18.18 -8.09 43.59
C ARG A 83 18.79 -9.11 42.65
N ALA A 84 18.47 -9.07 41.35
CA ALA A 84 18.88 -10.05 40.38
C ALA A 84 20.18 -9.69 39.68
N ASN A 85 21.05 -10.68 39.51
CA ASN A 85 22.26 -10.59 38.69
C ASN A 85 22.45 -11.81 37.77
N ASP A 86 21.51 -12.74 37.77
CA ASP A 86 21.53 -13.98 37.02
C ASP A 86 20.14 -14.22 36.37
N TYR A 87 20.09 -14.18 35.04
CA TYR A 87 18.87 -14.31 34.25
C TYR A 87 18.96 -15.56 33.39
N THR A 88 18.02 -16.48 33.52
CA THR A 88 17.83 -17.61 32.62
C THR A 88 16.53 -17.40 31.83
N ILE A 89 16.64 -17.37 30.50
CA ILE A 89 15.57 -16.99 29.60
C ILE A 89 15.25 -18.20 28.70
N TYR A 90 13.99 -18.56 28.62
CA TYR A 90 13.49 -19.64 27.77
C TYR A 90 12.51 -19.01 26.76
N ASP A 91 12.90 -18.98 25.48
CA ASP A 91 12.18 -18.36 24.40
C ASP A 91 11.62 -19.37 23.39
N HIS A 92 10.66 -18.94 22.59
CA HIS A 92 10.13 -19.63 21.43
C HIS A 92 10.40 -18.83 20.16
N TRP A 93 10.66 -19.50 19.05
CA TRP A 93 10.78 -18.85 17.76
C TRP A 93 9.45 -18.20 17.35
N ARG A 94 9.52 -16.96 16.86
CA ARG A 94 8.35 -16.16 16.50
C ARG A 94 8.21 -16.07 14.98
N ASP A 95 7.39 -16.93 14.39
CA ASP A 95 6.89 -16.78 13.03
C ASP A 95 5.70 -15.80 12.99
N ILE A 96 5.30 -15.35 11.78
CA ILE A 96 4.11 -14.51 11.58
C ILE A 96 2.86 -15.31 12.00
N PRO A 97 2.12 -14.91 13.04
CA PRO A 97 0.94 -15.64 13.46
C PRO A 97 -0.25 -15.44 12.50
N GLU A 98 -1.18 -16.39 12.50
CA GLU A 98 -2.41 -16.32 11.68
C GLU A 98 -3.25 -15.06 11.96
N ASP A 99 -3.22 -14.59 13.20
CA ASP A 99 -3.92 -13.40 13.68
C ASP A 99 -2.99 -12.17 13.79
N SER A 100 -1.94 -12.11 12.95
CA SER A 100 -0.96 -11.00 12.93
C SER A 100 -1.59 -9.62 12.75
N TYR A 101 -2.76 -9.54 12.10
CA TYR A 101 -3.52 -8.28 11.96
C TYR A 101 -3.90 -7.65 13.29
N LEU A 102 -4.07 -8.44 14.36
CA LEU A 102 -4.37 -7.94 15.71
C LEU A 102 -3.19 -7.19 16.35
N TYR A 103 -1.99 -7.34 15.81
CA TYR A 103 -0.79 -6.60 16.24
C TYR A 103 -0.61 -5.29 15.47
N SER A 104 -1.41 -5.05 14.44
CA SER A 104 -1.35 -3.81 13.67
C SER A 104 -1.83 -2.61 14.48
N SER A 105 -1.32 -1.41 14.17
CA SER A 105 -1.77 -0.17 14.80
C SER A 105 -3.26 0.11 14.55
N ALA A 106 -3.82 -0.42 13.47
CA ALA A 106 -5.26 -0.38 13.22
C ALA A 106 -6.07 -1.00 14.36
N PHE A 107 -5.63 -2.15 14.88
CA PHE A 107 -6.31 -2.81 16.00
C PHE A 107 -5.83 -2.33 17.36
N THR A 108 -4.52 -2.22 17.56
CA THR A 108 -3.95 -1.87 18.87
C THR A 108 -4.23 -0.42 19.23
N ASP A 109 -3.91 0.52 18.34
CA ASP A 109 -3.97 1.95 18.62
C ASP A 109 -5.36 2.54 18.36
N CYS A 110 -5.98 2.22 17.20
CA CYS A 110 -7.27 2.81 16.81
C CYS A 110 -8.47 2.12 17.46
N VAL A 111 -8.55 0.78 17.40
CA VAL A 111 -9.77 0.07 17.81
C VAL A 111 -9.76 -0.31 19.29
N ASN A 112 -8.62 -0.75 19.81
CA ASN A 112 -8.51 -1.21 21.19
C ASN A 112 -7.97 -0.15 22.15
N HIS A 113 -7.39 0.95 21.66
CA HIS A 113 -6.77 2.01 22.47
C HIS A 113 -5.80 1.45 23.52
N GLN A 114 -4.97 0.48 23.12
CA GLN A 114 -3.99 -0.16 24.00
C GLN A 114 -2.91 0.84 24.42
N GLN A 115 -2.46 0.71 25.67
CA GLN A 115 -1.42 1.56 26.25
C GLN A 115 -0.43 0.69 27.02
N PRO A 116 0.57 0.12 26.33
CA PRO A 116 1.64 -0.60 27.00
C PRO A 116 2.28 0.25 28.11
N ALA A 117 2.60 -0.38 29.22
CA ALA A 117 3.12 0.28 30.40
C ALA A 117 4.48 -0.31 30.81
N GLU A 118 5.28 0.51 31.47
CA GLU A 118 6.55 0.03 32.04
C GLU A 118 6.32 -1.02 33.14
N VAL A 119 7.14 -2.05 33.06
CA VAL A 119 7.16 -3.09 34.11
C VAL A 119 7.79 -2.52 35.36
N LYS A 120 7.09 -2.62 36.49
CA LYS A 120 7.58 -2.10 37.76
C LYS A 120 8.70 -2.98 38.32
N ASP A 121 9.64 -2.34 38.99
CA ASP A 121 10.70 -3.04 39.72
C ASP A 121 10.13 -3.93 40.82
N ASN A 122 10.72 -5.11 41.01
CA ASN A 122 10.43 -6.00 42.12
C ASN A 122 11.67 -6.20 43.02
N THR A 123 11.45 -6.56 44.26
CA THR A 123 12.52 -6.80 45.27
C THR A 123 12.64 -8.27 45.64
N PHE A 124 12.09 -9.20 44.83
CA PHE A 124 12.13 -10.61 45.12
C PHE A 124 13.57 -11.16 45.09
N ALA A 125 13.90 -12.07 45.99
CA ALA A 125 15.20 -12.73 45.98
C ALA A 125 15.26 -13.77 44.83
N LYS A 126 14.12 -14.35 44.46
CA LYS A 126 13.99 -15.30 43.36
C LYS A 126 12.72 -14.98 42.59
N THR A 127 12.85 -14.74 41.30
CA THR A 127 11.74 -14.32 40.43
C THR A 127 11.48 -15.37 39.37
N ILE A 128 10.22 -15.81 39.23
CA ILE A 128 9.69 -16.46 38.03
C ILE A 128 8.95 -15.40 37.24
N ARG A 129 9.34 -15.22 35.96
CA ARG A 129 8.69 -14.33 35.05
C ARG A 129 7.94 -15.12 33.99
N LEU A 130 6.67 -14.84 33.81
CA LEU A 130 5.86 -15.38 32.71
C LEU A 130 5.56 -14.31 31.70
N ILE A 131 5.82 -14.57 30.41
CA ILE A 131 5.54 -13.71 29.30
C ILE A 131 4.59 -14.43 28.35
N VAL A 132 3.49 -13.80 27.95
CA VAL A 132 2.49 -14.37 27.06
C VAL A 132 1.99 -13.32 26.06
N ARG A 133 1.75 -13.73 24.83
CA ARG A 133 1.07 -12.93 23.83
C ARG A 133 -0.44 -13.20 23.88
N ALA A 134 -1.24 -12.13 23.95
CA ALA A 134 -2.70 -12.21 24.03
C ALA A 134 -3.35 -11.14 23.12
N PRO A 135 -3.32 -11.32 21.79
CA PRO A 135 -3.75 -10.29 20.83
C PRO A 135 -5.26 -10.15 20.72
N GLN A 136 -6.03 -11.08 21.27
CA GLN A 136 -7.48 -11.09 21.16
C GLN A 136 -8.20 -10.25 22.23
N LEU A 137 -7.46 -9.57 23.13
CA LEU A 137 -8.04 -8.63 24.08
C LEU A 137 -8.72 -7.47 23.34
N ARG A 138 -9.81 -6.98 23.92
CA ARG A 138 -10.60 -5.86 23.40
C ARG A 138 -10.44 -4.63 24.27
N GLU A 139 -10.92 -3.51 23.79
CA GLU A 139 -10.88 -2.24 24.51
C GLU A 139 -11.40 -2.38 25.94
N GLY A 140 -10.62 -1.88 26.91
CA GLY A 140 -10.96 -1.90 28.33
C GLY A 140 -10.75 -3.24 29.05
N GLU A 141 -10.20 -4.23 28.37
CA GLU A 141 -9.82 -5.51 28.97
C GLU A 141 -8.37 -5.50 29.45
N ARG A 142 -8.13 -6.23 30.53
CA ARG A 142 -6.79 -6.54 31.06
C ARG A 142 -6.61 -8.03 31.21
N LEU A 143 -5.36 -8.51 31.14
CA LEU A 143 -5.04 -9.92 31.37
C LEU A 143 -4.66 -10.15 32.82
N VAL A 144 -5.10 -11.26 33.37
CA VAL A 144 -4.72 -11.73 34.71
C VAL A 144 -4.26 -13.18 34.67
N LEU A 145 -3.34 -13.51 35.57
CA LEU A 145 -2.89 -14.89 35.83
C LEU A 145 -3.69 -15.46 36.97
N ILE A 146 -4.23 -16.67 36.79
CA ILE A 146 -4.93 -17.45 37.82
C ILE A 146 -4.41 -18.89 37.85
N GLY A 147 -4.25 -19.46 38.99
CA GLY A 147 -3.69 -20.82 39.08
C GLY A 147 -3.91 -21.52 40.40
N SER A 148 -3.26 -22.67 40.56
CA SER A 148 -3.46 -23.57 41.69
C SER A 148 -2.93 -23.06 43.03
N ASP A 149 -1.86 -22.27 43.01
CA ASP A 149 -1.24 -21.73 44.21
C ASP A 149 -2.00 -20.55 44.79
N PRO A 150 -2.11 -20.39 46.11
CA PRO A 150 -2.71 -19.21 46.76
C PRO A 150 -2.14 -17.87 46.28
N LEU A 151 -0.84 -17.82 45.95
CA LEU A 151 -0.18 -16.63 45.45
C LEU A 151 -0.74 -16.16 44.07
N VAL A 152 -1.23 -17.09 43.29
CA VAL A 152 -1.85 -16.83 41.97
C VAL A 152 -3.37 -17.06 41.99
N GLY A 153 -3.98 -16.89 43.17
CA GLY A 153 -5.42 -16.81 43.35
C GLY A 153 -6.14 -18.10 43.69
N ALA A 154 -5.49 -19.28 43.71
CA ALA A 154 -6.12 -20.58 44.01
C ALA A 154 -7.45 -20.78 43.22
N TRP A 155 -7.46 -20.44 41.94
CA TRP A 155 -8.61 -20.51 41.01
C TRP A 155 -9.77 -19.56 41.32
N ASP A 156 -9.58 -18.58 42.22
CA ASP A 156 -10.55 -17.51 42.49
C ASP A 156 -10.19 -16.26 41.70
N VAL A 157 -10.99 -15.93 40.69
CA VAL A 157 -10.76 -14.77 39.77
C VAL A 157 -10.60 -13.43 40.52
N LYS A 158 -11.26 -13.32 41.71
CA LYS A 158 -11.13 -12.10 42.54
C LYS A 158 -9.74 -11.94 43.15
N ARG A 159 -8.97 -13.02 43.21
CA ARG A 159 -7.59 -13.07 43.73
C ARG A 159 -6.55 -13.29 42.65
N ALA A 160 -6.96 -13.29 41.38
CA ALA A 160 -6.05 -13.43 40.24
C ALA A 160 -5.02 -12.30 40.18
N VAL A 161 -3.81 -12.62 39.73
CA VAL A 161 -2.70 -11.65 39.68
C VAL A 161 -2.78 -10.82 38.40
N PRO A 162 -2.84 -9.49 38.49
CA PRO A 162 -2.82 -8.62 37.30
C PRO A 162 -1.48 -8.74 36.56
N MET A 163 -1.55 -8.80 35.25
CA MET A 163 -0.39 -8.73 34.38
C MET A 163 -0.21 -7.30 33.81
N VAL A 164 0.99 -7.02 33.33
CA VAL A 164 1.34 -5.75 32.69
C VAL A 164 1.53 -5.98 31.19
N GLU A 165 0.87 -5.18 30.37
CA GLU A 165 1.15 -5.14 28.93
C GLU A 165 2.46 -4.38 28.72
N GLN A 166 3.57 -5.10 28.58
CA GLN A 166 4.91 -4.51 28.42
C GLN A 166 5.18 -3.99 27.00
N ALA A 167 4.52 -4.60 26.03
CA ALA A 167 4.50 -4.20 24.63
C ALA A 167 3.14 -4.56 24.05
N TYR A 168 2.79 -4.03 22.88
CA TYR A 168 1.48 -4.32 22.26
C TYR A 168 1.19 -5.81 22.18
N ASN A 169 0.14 -6.25 22.87
CA ASN A 169 -0.31 -7.64 22.96
C ASN A 169 0.65 -8.60 23.69
N GLU A 170 1.72 -8.11 24.28
CA GLU A 170 2.66 -8.92 25.08
C GLU A 170 2.54 -8.56 26.56
N TRP A 171 2.15 -9.52 27.37
CA TRP A 171 1.86 -9.38 28.76
C TRP A 171 2.86 -10.12 29.63
N THR A 172 3.27 -9.53 30.74
CA THR A 172 4.23 -10.10 31.68
C THR A 172 3.75 -10.02 33.11
N VAL A 173 4.19 -10.96 33.91
CA VAL A 173 4.01 -10.98 35.36
C VAL A 173 5.23 -11.60 36.06
N ASP A 174 5.67 -10.98 37.14
CA ASP A 174 6.71 -11.47 38.05
C ASP A 174 6.09 -12.12 39.28
N ILE A 175 6.52 -13.32 39.58
CA ILE A 175 6.04 -14.12 40.73
C ILE A 175 7.23 -14.35 41.69
N ASN A 176 7.01 -14.12 42.98
CA ASN A 176 7.98 -14.43 44.01
C ASN A 176 8.09 -15.95 44.20
N ALA A 177 9.15 -16.55 43.68
CA ALA A 177 9.35 -18.01 43.73
C ALA A 177 9.54 -18.54 45.15
N GLU A 178 10.03 -17.73 46.09
CA GLU A 178 10.16 -18.16 47.51
C GLU A 178 8.82 -18.26 48.24
N ALA A 179 7.80 -17.57 47.75
CA ALA A 179 6.47 -17.53 48.36
C ALA A 179 5.52 -18.59 47.79
N LEU A 180 5.91 -19.28 46.74
CA LEU A 180 5.13 -20.38 46.15
C LEU A 180 5.12 -21.58 47.09
N ALA A 181 3.95 -22.19 47.29
CA ALA A 181 3.78 -23.40 48.06
C ALA A 181 4.07 -24.69 47.28
N VAL A 182 4.24 -24.56 45.97
CA VAL A 182 4.40 -25.68 45.02
C VAL A 182 5.66 -25.51 44.18
N ASN A 183 6.22 -26.64 43.71
CA ASN A 183 7.31 -26.67 42.74
C ASN A 183 6.81 -26.91 41.30
N TYR A 184 5.51 -27.07 41.11
CA TYR A 184 4.83 -27.24 39.82
C TYR A 184 3.58 -26.36 39.84
N LEU A 185 3.57 -25.27 39.09
CA LEU A 185 2.48 -24.32 39.00
C LEU A 185 1.55 -24.66 37.83
N GLU A 186 0.29 -24.92 38.15
CA GLU A 186 -0.77 -25.06 37.13
C GLU A 186 -1.59 -23.77 37.09
N PHE A 187 -1.85 -23.23 35.87
CA PHE A 187 -2.45 -21.92 35.70
C PHE A 187 -3.18 -21.74 34.39
N LYS A 188 -3.91 -20.64 34.29
CA LYS A 188 -4.55 -20.07 33.05
C LYS A 188 -4.46 -18.56 33.01
N PHE A 189 -4.73 -18.00 31.84
CA PHE A 189 -4.95 -16.58 31.69
C PHE A 189 -6.44 -16.26 31.50
N VAL A 190 -6.85 -15.11 32.03
CA VAL A 190 -8.23 -14.64 31.95
C VAL A 190 -8.23 -13.15 31.53
N ALA A 191 -9.01 -12.81 30.54
CA ALA A 191 -9.26 -11.43 30.17
C ALA A 191 -10.44 -10.89 30.99
N LEU A 192 -10.22 -9.80 31.73
CA LEU A 192 -11.22 -9.16 32.58
C LEU A 192 -11.55 -7.77 32.07
N ASN A 193 -12.86 -7.43 32.05
CA ASN A 193 -13.32 -6.07 31.85
C ASN A 193 -14.10 -5.62 33.09
N ASP A 194 -13.46 -4.84 33.93
CA ASP A 194 -14.04 -4.41 35.22
C ASP A 194 -15.27 -3.51 35.03
N LYS A 195 -15.31 -2.70 33.95
CA LYS A 195 -16.44 -1.81 33.66
C LYS A 195 -17.69 -2.57 33.21
N LYS A 196 -17.51 -3.64 32.47
CA LYS A 196 -18.60 -4.48 31.92
C LYS A 196 -18.89 -5.71 32.79
N SER A 197 -18.07 -5.93 33.83
CA SER A 197 -18.12 -7.13 34.69
C SER A 197 -18.13 -8.43 33.90
N THR A 198 -17.27 -8.50 32.86
CA THR A 198 -17.12 -9.67 31.99
C THR A 198 -15.77 -10.31 32.18
N GLU A 199 -15.74 -11.64 32.05
CA GLU A 199 -14.52 -12.43 32.04
C GLU A 199 -14.50 -13.38 30.85
N ALA A 200 -13.32 -13.60 30.27
CA ALA A 200 -13.10 -14.57 29.21
C ALA A 200 -11.85 -15.38 29.53
N TRP A 201 -12.04 -16.68 29.70
CA TRP A 201 -10.97 -17.63 29.97
C TRP A 201 -10.28 -18.07 28.68
N GLU A 202 -8.97 -18.28 28.74
CA GLU A 202 -8.27 -18.90 27.63
C GLU A 202 -8.77 -20.31 27.35
N THR A 203 -8.75 -20.72 26.09
CA THR A 203 -9.17 -22.04 25.62
C THR A 203 -8.12 -23.13 25.94
N GLY A 204 -8.53 -24.37 25.87
CA GLY A 204 -7.62 -25.52 26.04
C GLY A 204 -7.43 -25.95 27.50
N TYR A 205 -6.41 -26.79 27.71
CA TYR A 205 -6.07 -27.29 29.02
C TYR A 205 -5.37 -26.25 29.90
N ASN A 206 -5.27 -26.48 31.21
CA ASN A 206 -4.44 -25.67 32.07
C ASN A 206 -2.98 -25.74 31.63
N ARG A 207 -2.31 -24.60 31.70
CA ARG A 207 -0.86 -24.53 31.49
C ARG A 207 -0.14 -24.99 32.74
N SER A 208 1.10 -25.39 32.59
CA SER A 208 1.95 -25.75 33.69
C SER A 208 3.39 -25.31 33.48
N VAL A 209 4.06 -25.01 34.56
CA VAL A 209 5.48 -24.71 34.58
C VAL A 209 6.11 -25.32 35.82
N GLU A 210 7.26 -25.95 35.66
CA GLU A 210 8.08 -26.40 36.78
C GLU A 210 8.83 -25.21 37.37
N ILE A 211 8.89 -25.12 38.69
CA ILE A 211 9.68 -24.12 39.40
C ILE A 211 11.04 -24.74 39.71
N PRO A 212 12.10 -24.31 39.01
CA PRO A 212 13.41 -24.89 39.19
C PRO A 212 14.02 -24.52 40.55
N GLU A 213 15.03 -25.27 40.99
CA GLU A 213 15.85 -24.82 42.12
C GLU A 213 16.59 -23.50 41.71
N MET A 214 16.35 -22.46 42.48
CA MET A 214 16.89 -21.13 42.18
C MET A 214 17.80 -20.67 43.33
N LYS A 215 18.87 -20.00 42.95
CA LYS A 215 19.73 -19.23 43.87
C LYS A 215 19.14 -17.84 44.11
N ALA A 216 19.45 -17.27 45.27
CA ALA A 216 19.14 -15.87 45.52
C ALA A 216 19.81 -14.98 44.44
N GLY A 217 19.10 -14.01 43.94
CA GLY A 217 19.54 -13.14 42.86
C GLY A 217 19.27 -13.69 41.47
N SER A 218 18.40 -14.67 41.32
CA SER A 218 18.04 -15.28 40.02
C SER A 218 16.66 -14.88 39.55
N VAL A 219 16.55 -14.69 38.23
CA VAL A 219 15.31 -14.57 37.45
C VAL A 219 15.26 -15.72 36.45
N VAL A 220 14.16 -16.49 36.45
CA VAL A 220 13.87 -17.43 35.36
C VAL A 220 12.66 -16.92 34.60
N SER A 221 12.88 -16.64 33.33
CA SER A 221 11.86 -16.08 32.43
C SER A 221 11.40 -17.13 31.42
N TYR A 222 10.10 -17.36 31.39
CA TYR A 222 9.46 -18.25 30.42
C TYR A 222 8.61 -17.44 29.45
N GLU A 223 8.96 -17.46 28.17
CA GLU A 223 8.03 -17.08 27.11
C GLU A 223 7.08 -18.26 26.86
N LEU A 224 5.78 -17.99 26.92
CA LEU A 224 4.74 -19.00 26.76
C LEU A 224 4.12 -18.90 25.38
N SER A 225 3.52 -19.98 24.91
CA SER A 225 2.70 -19.96 23.68
C SER A 225 1.55 -18.96 23.81
N GLN A 226 1.12 -18.39 22.70
CA GLN A 226 0.03 -17.41 22.64
C GLN A 226 -1.21 -17.91 23.39
N SER A 227 -1.86 -17.00 24.13
CA SER A 227 -3.16 -17.24 24.75
C SER A 227 -4.28 -17.02 23.75
N PHE A 228 -5.22 -17.97 23.66
CA PHE A 228 -6.38 -17.90 22.77
C PHE A 228 -7.66 -17.81 23.60
N LEU A 229 -8.50 -16.82 23.24
CA LEU A 229 -9.83 -16.64 23.78
C LEU A 229 -10.86 -17.07 22.75
N GLU A 230 -11.95 -17.73 23.17
CA GLU A 230 -13.04 -18.10 22.26
C GLU A 230 -13.86 -16.86 21.91
N ARG A 231 -13.60 -16.31 20.72
CA ARG A 231 -14.23 -15.06 20.24
C ARG A 231 -14.43 -15.08 18.74
N TRP A 232 -15.50 -14.40 18.31
CA TRP A 232 -15.75 -14.16 16.90
C TRP A 232 -14.75 -13.16 16.31
N ASN A 233 -14.32 -13.41 15.10
CA ASN A 233 -13.49 -12.47 14.32
C ASN A 233 -14.26 -11.17 14.10
N ARG A 234 -13.62 -10.03 14.37
CA ARG A 234 -14.21 -8.72 14.16
C ARG A 234 -14.18 -8.35 12.68
N LYS A 235 -15.24 -7.68 12.24
CA LYS A 235 -15.38 -7.14 10.87
C LYS A 235 -15.76 -5.68 10.96
N PHE A 236 -15.27 -4.88 10.02
CA PHE A 236 -15.51 -3.44 9.99
C PHE A 236 -16.03 -2.99 8.63
N ALA A 237 -16.94 -2.00 8.66
CA ALA A 237 -17.38 -1.26 7.50
C ALA A 237 -16.58 0.04 7.37
N GLY A 238 -16.46 0.54 6.15
CA GLY A 238 -15.76 1.78 5.87
C GLY A 238 -16.24 2.48 4.61
N THR A 239 -15.71 3.68 4.43
CA THR A 239 -15.92 4.52 3.25
C THR A 239 -14.60 4.81 2.57
N LEU A 240 -14.59 4.78 1.23
CA LEU A 240 -13.50 5.28 0.40
C LEU A 240 -13.93 6.64 -0.16
N VAL A 241 -13.11 7.66 0.04
CA VAL A 241 -13.24 8.97 -0.59
C VAL A 241 -11.88 9.63 -0.70
N PRO A 242 -11.47 10.14 -1.88
CA PRO A 242 -10.25 10.92 -2.01
C PRO A 242 -10.34 12.21 -1.17
N VAL A 243 -9.24 12.63 -0.55
CA VAL A 243 -9.24 13.92 0.16
C VAL A 243 -9.65 15.07 -0.76
N PHE A 244 -9.15 15.09 -2.00
CA PHE A 244 -9.48 16.13 -2.96
C PHE A 244 -10.98 16.19 -3.30
N SER A 245 -11.71 15.09 -3.17
CA SER A 245 -13.15 15.03 -3.46
C SER A 245 -14.04 15.54 -2.33
N LEU A 246 -13.51 15.74 -1.15
CA LEU A 246 -14.26 16.22 0.01
C LEU A 246 -14.77 17.65 -0.21
N ARG A 247 -15.96 17.94 0.31
CA ARG A 247 -16.59 19.25 0.28
C ARG A 247 -17.16 19.60 1.64
N SER A 248 -16.76 20.74 2.19
CA SER A 248 -17.42 21.39 3.31
C SER A 248 -17.83 22.81 2.93
N LYS A 249 -18.57 23.47 3.80
CA LYS A 249 -18.91 24.89 3.60
C LYS A 249 -17.70 25.82 3.69
N LYS A 250 -16.59 25.32 4.25
CA LYS A 250 -15.35 26.06 4.46
C LYS A 250 -14.26 25.70 3.44
N SER A 251 -14.47 24.71 2.58
CA SER A 251 -13.49 24.30 1.58
C SER A 251 -13.17 25.43 0.60
N ALA A 252 -12.02 25.31 -0.06
CA ALA A 252 -11.56 26.25 -1.08
C ALA A 252 -11.60 25.63 -2.49
N GLY A 253 -12.69 24.95 -2.84
CA GLY A 253 -12.85 24.30 -4.13
C GLY A 253 -12.22 22.91 -4.26
N ILE A 254 -11.59 22.43 -3.21
CA ILE A 254 -10.99 21.10 -3.06
C ILE A 254 -11.04 20.68 -1.60
N GLY A 255 -11.10 19.38 -1.33
CA GLY A 255 -11.01 18.88 0.04
C GLY A 255 -9.61 19.08 0.64
N ASP A 256 -9.57 19.33 1.94
CA ASP A 256 -8.36 19.57 2.72
C ASP A 256 -8.37 18.76 4.03
N PHE A 257 -7.34 18.92 4.86
CA PHE A 257 -7.21 18.16 6.10
C PHE A 257 -8.20 18.59 7.21
N GLY A 258 -8.78 19.78 7.13
CA GLY A 258 -9.92 20.18 7.95
C GLY A 258 -11.19 19.43 7.56
N ASP A 259 -11.44 19.31 6.26
CA ASP A 259 -12.54 18.52 5.69
C ASP A 259 -12.38 17.03 6.02
N LEU A 260 -11.15 16.53 6.05
CA LEU A 260 -10.84 15.15 6.45
C LEU A 260 -11.30 14.87 7.88
N LYS A 261 -11.06 15.78 8.83
CA LYS A 261 -11.55 15.64 10.21
C LYS A 261 -13.08 15.54 10.25
N SER A 262 -13.77 16.39 9.50
CA SER A 262 -15.22 16.37 9.40
C SER A 262 -15.76 15.06 8.81
N MET A 263 -15.05 14.51 7.82
CA MET A 263 -15.42 13.22 7.22
C MET A 263 -15.17 12.05 8.18
N ILE A 264 -14.11 12.10 8.99
CA ILE A 264 -13.86 11.14 10.07
C ILE A 264 -15.03 11.14 11.06
N ASP A 265 -15.52 12.29 11.47
CA ASP A 265 -16.66 12.39 12.36
C ASP A 265 -17.94 11.78 11.76
N LEU A 266 -18.20 11.99 10.47
CA LEU A 266 -19.32 11.40 9.75
C LEU A 266 -19.22 9.87 9.71
N VAL A 267 -18.08 9.34 9.37
CA VAL A 267 -17.80 7.90 9.32
C VAL A 267 -18.01 7.28 10.72
N ALA A 268 -17.44 7.89 11.75
CA ALA A 268 -17.58 7.42 13.13
C ALA A 268 -19.05 7.42 13.59
N LYS A 269 -19.81 8.46 13.26
CA LYS A 269 -21.21 8.62 13.64
C LYS A 269 -22.12 7.52 13.06
N THR A 270 -21.78 6.96 11.93
CA THR A 270 -22.52 5.85 11.30
C THR A 270 -22.08 4.47 11.77
N GLY A 271 -21.18 4.38 12.76
CA GLY A 271 -20.64 3.11 13.26
C GLY A 271 -19.56 2.48 12.38
N GLN A 272 -19.17 3.13 11.29
CA GLN A 272 -18.05 2.69 10.47
C GLN A 272 -16.72 2.87 11.20
N LYS A 273 -15.74 2.04 10.88
CA LYS A 273 -14.42 2.02 11.54
C LYS A 273 -13.26 2.30 10.58
N VAL A 274 -13.51 2.46 9.29
CA VAL A 274 -12.43 2.67 8.30
C VAL A 274 -12.79 3.84 7.38
N LEU A 275 -11.82 4.72 7.15
CA LEU A 275 -11.85 5.73 6.10
C LEU A 275 -10.62 5.53 5.21
N GLN A 276 -10.87 5.12 3.97
CA GLN A 276 -9.82 4.91 2.98
C GLN A 276 -9.67 6.13 2.09
N LEU A 277 -8.43 6.56 1.89
CA LEU A 277 -8.05 7.69 1.06
C LEU A 277 -7.32 7.21 -0.19
N LEU A 278 -7.19 8.08 -1.20
CA LEU A 278 -6.23 7.94 -2.29
C LEU A 278 -4.90 8.62 -1.89
N PRO A 279 -3.82 8.46 -2.69
CA PRO A 279 -2.52 9.04 -2.36
C PRO A 279 -2.57 10.54 -2.11
N ILE A 280 -1.83 11.02 -1.12
CA ILE A 280 -1.79 12.42 -0.70
C ILE A 280 -0.49 13.14 -1.03
N ASN A 281 0.45 12.44 -1.66
CA ASN A 281 1.77 12.98 -1.97
C ASN A 281 1.71 14.06 -3.06
N ASP A 282 2.73 14.91 -3.09
CA ASP A 282 2.84 15.99 -4.07
C ASP A 282 3.09 15.45 -5.48
N THR A 283 2.29 15.93 -6.44
CA THR A 283 2.30 15.53 -7.85
C THR A 283 2.62 16.70 -8.79
N THR A 284 3.13 17.80 -8.27
CA THR A 284 3.30 19.06 -9.02
C THR A 284 4.48 19.00 -9.99
N ILE A 285 4.19 18.82 -11.25
CA ILE A 285 5.14 18.75 -12.38
C ILE A 285 5.00 19.98 -13.30
N THR A 286 3.79 20.27 -13.78
CA THR A 286 3.52 21.26 -14.81
C THR A 286 2.76 22.48 -14.32
N HIS A 287 2.23 22.44 -13.12
CA HIS A 287 1.25 23.37 -12.56
C HIS A 287 -0.07 23.45 -13.37
N THR A 288 -0.35 22.42 -14.16
CA THR A 288 -1.60 22.29 -14.93
C THR A 288 -2.48 21.17 -14.38
N TRP A 289 -3.69 21.06 -14.91
CA TRP A 289 -4.64 20.02 -14.53
C TRP A 289 -4.09 18.58 -14.71
N THR A 290 -3.07 18.38 -15.54
CA THR A 290 -2.41 17.07 -15.71
C THR A 290 -1.74 16.59 -14.43
N ASP A 291 -1.40 17.48 -13.51
CA ASP A 291 -0.87 17.16 -12.19
C ASP A 291 -1.93 16.65 -11.21
N SER A 292 -3.20 16.62 -11.62
CA SER A 292 -4.30 16.10 -10.79
C SER A 292 -4.25 14.59 -10.54
N TYR A 293 -3.39 13.86 -11.24
CA TYR A 293 -3.21 12.42 -11.11
C TYR A 293 -2.48 12.05 -9.82
N PRO A 294 -3.18 11.48 -8.80
CA PRO A 294 -2.60 11.32 -7.47
C PRO A 294 -1.50 10.26 -7.38
N TYR A 295 -1.41 9.35 -8.35
CA TYR A 295 -0.41 8.28 -8.40
C TYR A 295 0.93 8.68 -9.01
N SER A 296 1.03 9.89 -9.55
CA SER A 296 2.25 10.40 -10.20
C SER A 296 3.01 11.38 -9.29
N CYS A 297 3.42 10.93 -8.12
CA CYS A 297 4.09 11.79 -7.14
C CYS A 297 5.52 12.15 -7.55
N ILE A 298 5.93 13.37 -7.21
CA ILE A 298 7.31 13.84 -7.32
C ILE A 298 8.17 13.43 -6.13
N SER A 299 7.53 13.17 -5.00
CA SER A 299 8.17 12.70 -3.76
C SER A 299 7.23 11.75 -3.02
N VAL A 300 7.75 10.62 -2.58
CA VAL A 300 7.00 9.66 -1.74
C VAL A 300 6.90 10.10 -0.28
N PHE A 301 7.50 11.23 0.07
CA PHE A 301 7.51 11.79 1.43
C PHE A 301 6.67 13.06 1.55
N ALA A 302 6.79 13.98 0.59
CA ALA A 302 6.14 15.28 0.64
C ALA A 302 4.64 15.17 0.36
N ILE A 303 3.85 15.97 1.07
CA ILE A 303 2.40 16.05 0.93
C ILE A 303 2.05 17.17 -0.07
N HIS A 304 1.01 16.95 -0.89
CA HIS A 304 0.57 17.94 -1.87
C HIS A 304 0.03 19.20 -1.18
N PRO A 305 0.54 20.40 -1.54
CA PRO A 305 0.13 21.67 -0.94
C PRO A 305 -1.37 21.97 -1.03
N GLN A 306 -2.08 21.40 -2.02
CA GLN A 306 -3.52 21.58 -2.17
C GLN A 306 -4.35 21.12 -0.97
N TYR A 307 -3.80 20.25 -0.11
CA TYR A 307 -4.51 19.70 1.06
C TYR A 307 -4.39 20.55 2.31
N ALA A 308 -3.66 21.68 2.25
CA ALA A 308 -3.58 22.60 3.37
C ALA A 308 -4.96 23.17 3.74
N ASP A 309 -5.33 23.02 5.00
CA ASP A 309 -6.49 23.70 5.59
C ASP A 309 -6.11 25.14 5.92
N LEU A 310 -6.55 26.06 5.08
CA LEU A 310 -6.25 27.49 5.25
C LEU A 310 -6.98 28.11 6.45
N GLN A 311 -8.12 27.52 6.85
CA GLN A 311 -8.90 28.00 7.99
C GLN A 311 -8.22 27.70 9.34
N ALA A 312 -7.33 26.73 9.38
CA ALA A 312 -6.55 26.40 10.57
C ALA A 312 -5.28 27.26 10.73
N LEU A 313 -4.97 28.11 9.78
CA LEU A 313 -3.86 29.03 9.80
C LEU A 313 -4.27 30.38 10.42
N PRO A 314 -3.30 31.18 10.91
CA PRO A 314 -3.59 32.58 11.32
C PRO A 314 -4.27 33.35 10.20
N GLU A 315 -5.19 34.26 10.56
CA GLU A 315 -5.82 35.14 9.60
C GLU A 315 -4.80 36.12 8.98
N LEU A 316 -5.02 36.49 7.72
CA LEU A 316 -4.26 37.55 7.09
C LEU A 316 -4.52 38.88 7.81
N GLU A 317 -3.45 39.59 8.18
CA GLU A 317 -3.56 40.88 8.86
C GLU A 317 -4.14 41.98 7.95
N ASP A 318 -3.78 41.96 6.65
CA ASP A 318 -4.34 42.87 5.65
C ASP A 318 -5.81 42.56 5.38
N ALA A 319 -6.70 43.46 5.81
CA ALA A 319 -8.13 43.29 5.69
C ALA A 319 -8.61 43.19 4.22
N LYS A 320 -7.93 43.85 3.27
CA LYS A 320 -8.26 43.76 1.84
C LYS A 320 -7.85 42.41 1.27
N ALA A 321 -6.65 41.94 1.56
CA ALA A 321 -6.18 40.62 1.16
C ALA A 321 -7.06 39.52 1.77
N ARG A 322 -7.46 39.64 3.01
CA ARG A 322 -8.38 38.71 3.69
C ARG A 322 -9.76 38.64 3.01
N ALA A 323 -10.34 39.79 2.68
CA ALA A 323 -11.63 39.88 1.99
C ALA A 323 -11.56 39.28 0.58
N GLU A 324 -10.49 39.53 -0.17
CA GLU A 324 -10.28 38.97 -1.50
C GLU A 324 -10.08 37.44 -1.44
N ALA A 325 -9.31 36.96 -0.48
CA ALA A 325 -9.10 35.52 -0.26
C ALA A 325 -10.42 34.82 0.04
N GLU A 326 -11.28 35.39 0.93
CA GLU A 326 -12.58 34.80 1.24
C GLU A 326 -13.53 34.78 0.04
N LYS A 327 -13.55 35.85 -0.77
CA LYS A 327 -14.31 35.90 -2.01
C LYS A 327 -13.87 34.78 -2.97
N THR A 328 -12.57 34.69 -3.23
CA THR A 328 -11.99 33.66 -4.13
C THR A 328 -12.29 32.25 -3.60
N ARG A 329 -12.12 32.02 -2.29
CA ARG A 329 -12.46 30.75 -1.65
C ARG A 329 -13.92 30.35 -1.91
N ALA A 330 -14.85 31.26 -1.69
CA ALA A 330 -16.28 31.03 -1.90
C ALA A 330 -16.62 30.74 -3.36
N GLU A 331 -16.03 31.48 -4.29
CA GLU A 331 -16.21 31.26 -5.74
C GLU A 331 -15.69 29.88 -6.16
N LEU A 332 -14.50 29.48 -5.72
CA LEU A 332 -13.95 28.14 -5.99
C LEU A 332 -14.78 27.05 -5.36
N ASN A 333 -15.28 27.27 -4.13
CA ASN A 333 -16.10 26.27 -3.43
C ASN A 333 -17.47 26.04 -4.08
N ALA A 334 -17.98 27.01 -4.83
CA ALA A 334 -19.23 26.90 -5.56
C ALA A 334 -19.12 26.04 -6.84
N LEU A 335 -17.92 25.77 -7.33
CA LEU A 335 -17.70 24.96 -8.52
C LEU A 335 -18.16 23.51 -8.32
N PRO A 336 -18.85 22.91 -9.29
CA PRO A 336 -19.31 21.52 -9.18
C PRO A 336 -18.19 20.49 -9.20
N GLN A 337 -17.08 20.81 -9.87
CA GLN A 337 -15.88 19.97 -9.98
C GLN A 337 -14.65 20.79 -9.56
N ILE A 338 -13.52 20.12 -9.40
CA ILE A 338 -12.27 20.78 -9.04
C ILE A 338 -11.69 21.47 -10.26
N ASP A 339 -11.43 22.77 -10.16
CA ASP A 339 -10.55 23.52 -11.07
C ASP A 339 -9.13 23.47 -10.47
N TYR A 340 -8.36 22.46 -10.87
CA TYR A 340 -7.06 22.16 -10.27
C TYR A 340 -6.11 23.37 -10.30
N GLU A 341 -6.04 24.06 -11.43
CA GLU A 341 -5.10 25.16 -11.61
C GLU A 341 -5.46 26.36 -10.72
N LYS A 342 -6.73 26.78 -10.72
CA LYS A 342 -7.18 27.89 -9.89
C LYS A 342 -7.09 27.61 -8.40
N VAL A 343 -7.41 26.38 -7.98
CA VAL A 343 -7.32 25.97 -6.58
C VAL A 343 -5.86 26.00 -6.09
N ASN A 344 -4.95 25.42 -6.88
CA ASN A 344 -3.54 25.38 -6.50
C ASN A 344 -2.90 26.77 -6.52
N ASP A 345 -3.21 27.60 -7.51
CA ASP A 345 -2.76 28.99 -7.55
C ASP A 345 -3.24 29.79 -6.32
N PHE A 346 -4.51 29.66 -5.98
CA PHE A 346 -5.09 30.30 -4.80
C PHE A 346 -4.41 29.83 -3.51
N LYS A 347 -4.26 28.53 -3.31
CA LYS A 347 -3.67 27.97 -2.08
C LYS A 347 -2.20 28.35 -1.93
N ILE A 348 -1.40 28.24 -2.97
CA ILE A 348 0.00 28.63 -2.95
C ILE A 348 0.15 30.14 -2.66
N THR A 349 -0.65 30.98 -3.29
CA THR A 349 -0.65 32.43 -3.04
C THR A 349 -0.97 32.74 -1.58
N TYR A 350 -1.99 32.11 -1.02
CA TYR A 350 -2.36 32.30 0.37
C TYR A 350 -1.26 31.81 1.34
N LEU A 351 -0.67 30.65 1.06
CA LEU A 351 0.44 30.12 1.86
C LEU A 351 1.67 31.03 1.82
N HIS A 352 1.98 31.67 0.68
CA HIS A 352 3.03 32.67 0.59
C HIS A 352 2.73 33.91 1.45
N GLN A 353 1.48 34.36 1.46
CA GLN A 353 1.08 35.50 2.30
C GLN A 353 1.25 35.17 3.79
N ILE A 354 0.83 33.98 4.23
CA ILE A 354 1.03 33.52 5.60
C ILE A 354 2.52 33.33 5.93
N PHE A 355 3.30 32.77 5.00
CA PHE A 355 4.74 32.62 5.20
C PHE A 355 5.44 33.98 5.40
N ASN A 356 5.06 34.99 4.62
CA ASN A 356 5.62 36.33 4.77
C ASN A 356 5.21 36.99 6.10
N GLN A 357 3.99 36.71 6.59
CA GLN A 357 3.46 37.28 7.83
C GLN A 357 3.96 36.54 9.08
N GLU A 358 3.89 35.22 9.10
CA GLU A 358 4.06 34.37 10.29
C GLU A 358 5.23 33.38 10.19
N GLY A 359 5.81 33.22 9.00
CA GLY A 359 6.78 32.13 8.75
C GLY A 359 7.96 32.14 9.67
N GLU A 360 8.57 33.30 9.89
CA GLU A 360 9.74 33.43 10.79
C GLU A 360 9.42 33.01 12.24
N LYS A 361 8.27 33.40 12.74
CA LYS A 361 7.79 33.05 14.08
C LYS A 361 7.50 31.54 14.18
N MET A 362 6.79 30.98 13.20
CA MET A 362 6.44 29.55 13.20
C MET A 362 7.68 28.67 13.08
N MET A 363 8.65 29.04 12.27
CA MET A 363 9.89 28.29 12.06
C MET A 363 10.90 28.39 13.24
N LYS A 364 10.67 29.30 14.17
CA LYS A 364 11.42 29.37 15.46
C LYS A 364 10.80 28.48 16.54
N SER A 365 9.62 27.89 16.31
CA SER A 365 8.96 27.03 17.29
C SER A 365 9.72 25.72 17.53
N ALA A 366 9.56 25.15 18.73
CA ALA A 366 10.14 23.85 19.05
C ALA A 366 9.57 22.74 18.17
N GLU A 367 8.29 22.83 17.82
CA GLU A 367 7.58 21.89 16.95
C GLU A 367 8.19 21.89 15.55
N TYR A 368 8.46 23.06 14.98
CA TYR A 368 9.14 23.15 13.68
C TYR A 368 10.55 22.59 13.72
N GLN A 369 11.33 22.92 14.76
CA GLN A 369 12.69 22.40 14.88
C GLN A 369 12.71 20.87 14.97
N ALA A 370 11.79 20.28 15.72
CA ALA A 370 11.64 18.83 15.80
C ALA A 370 11.24 18.24 14.44
N PHE A 371 10.29 18.84 13.74
CA PHE A 371 9.89 18.44 12.39
C PHE A 371 11.07 18.49 11.41
N PHE A 372 11.80 19.60 11.40
CA PHE A 372 12.95 19.77 10.50
C PHE A 372 14.03 18.70 10.75
N GLN A 373 14.38 18.49 12.01
CA GLN A 373 15.35 17.47 12.41
C GLN A 373 14.93 16.07 11.99
N GLU A 374 13.66 15.74 12.11
CA GLU A 374 13.10 14.43 11.74
C GLU A 374 13.06 14.24 10.23
N THR A 375 12.82 15.29 9.45
CA THR A 375 12.51 15.22 8.02
C THR A 375 13.59 15.76 7.09
N GLU A 376 14.66 16.34 7.62
CA GLU A 376 15.74 17.01 6.87
C GLU A 376 16.23 16.18 5.67
N GLN A 377 16.30 14.86 5.82
CA GLN A 377 16.84 13.97 4.79
C GLN A 377 16.07 14.06 3.47
N TRP A 378 14.74 14.18 3.52
CA TRP A 378 13.91 14.30 2.33
C TRP A 378 13.39 15.73 2.11
N LEU A 379 13.17 16.49 3.18
CA LEU A 379 12.59 17.83 3.11
C LEU A 379 13.49 18.81 2.37
N VAL A 380 14.79 18.78 2.66
CA VAL A 380 15.77 19.67 2.02
C VAL A 380 15.85 19.41 0.51
N PRO A 381 16.10 18.18 0.01
CA PRO A 381 16.14 17.94 -1.44
C PRO A 381 14.80 18.20 -2.13
N TYR A 382 13.68 17.86 -1.50
CA TYR A 382 12.35 18.16 -2.05
C TYR A 382 12.14 19.68 -2.25
N SER A 383 12.51 20.48 -1.26
CA SER A 383 12.35 21.93 -1.33
C SER A 383 13.29 22.56 -2.37
N GLN A 384 14.51 22.06 -2.48
CA GLN A 384 15.46 22.47 -3.52
C GLN A 384 14.96 22.11 -4.92
N TYR A 385 14.47 20.88 -5.11
CA TYR A 385 13.85 20.42 -6.36
C TYR A 385 12.70 21.33 -6.77
N SER A 386 11.78 21.60 -5.86
CA SER A 386 10.58 22.41 -6.12
C SER A 386 10.95 23.84 -6.53
N CYS A 387 11.93 24.41 -5.85
CA CYS A 387 12.47 25.73 -6.18
C CYS A 387 13.12 25.77 -7.58
N LEU A 388 13.92 24.76 -7.92
CA LEU A 388 14.58 24.67 -9.23
C LEU A 388 13.58 24.42 -10.38
N ARG A 389 12.61 23.51 -10.16
CA ARG A 389 11.51 23.27 -11.11
C ARG A 389 10.81 24.58 -11.47
N ASP A 390 10.42 25.35 -10.46
CA ASP A 390 9.71 26.62 -10.65
C ASP A 390 10.60 27.69 -11.30
N LYS A 391 11.87 27.75 -10.90
CA LYS A 391 12.85 28.66 -11.48
C LYS A 391 13.11 28.41 -12.97
N TYR A 392 13.22 27.15 -13.37
CA TYR A 392 13.50 26.78 -14.75
C TYR A 392 12.25 26.52 -15.60
N GLY A 393 11.06 26.55 -14.98
CA GLY A 393 9.78 26.36 -15.66
C GLY A 393 9.59 24.95 -16.23
N THR A 394 10.33 23.98 -15.74
CA THR A 394 10.22 22.57 -16.13
C THR A 394 10.69 21.64 -15.01
N ALA A 395 9.99 20.54 -14.84
CA ALA A 395 10.40 19.44 -13.94
C ALA A 395 11.44 18.52 -14.58
N ASP A 396 11.61 18.55 -15.87
CA ASP A 396 12.64 17.76 -16.57
C ASP A 396 14.03 18.27 -16.23
N PHE A 397 14.58 17.75 -15.15
CA PHE A 397 15.87 18.15 -14.61
C PHE A 397 17.04 17.87 -15.57
N SER A 398 16.88 16.98 -16.54
CA SER A 398 17.89 16.77 -17.59
C SER A 398 18.10 18.00 -18.47
N LYS A 399 17.10 18.90 -18.55
CA LYS A 399 17.12 20.16 -19.28
C LYS A 399 17.53 21.36 -18.45
N TRP A 400 17.75 21.17 -17.15
CA TRP A 400 18.19 22.29 -16.31
C TRP A 400 19.64 22.68 -16.65
N PRO A 401 19.92 23.97 -16.81
CA PRO A 401 21.28 24.42 -17.16
C PRO A 401 22.30 24.13 -16.04
N ASP A 402 21.85 24.16 -14.76
CA ASP A 402 22.60 23.80 -13.59
C ASP A 402 21.79 22.81 -12.75
N HIS A 403 22.45 22.00 -11.92
CA HIS A 403 21.82 21.08 -10.98
C HIS A 403 21.01 19.95 -11.66
N ASN A 404 21.41 19.55 -12.87
CA ASN A 404 20.77 18.42 -13.58
C ASN A 404 21.01 17.06 -12.92
N ALA A 405 21.98 16.98 -12.02
CA ALA A 405 22.21 15.88 -11.09
C ALA A 405 22.35 16.47 -9.67
N TRP A 406 21.74 15.82 -8.72
CA TRP A 406 21.82 16.25 -7.31
C TRP A 406 23.05 15.66 -6.62
N ASP A 407 23.78 16.48 -5.88
CA ASP A 407 24.93 16.08 -5.06
C ASP A 407 25.02 16.89 -3.75
N GLU A 408 25.90 16.47 -2.86
CA GLU A 408 26.09 17.13 -1.54
C GLU A 408 26.64 18.55 -1.65
N LYS A 409 27.39 18.86 -2.71
CA LYS A 409 27.89 20.23 -2.94
C LYS A 409 26.72 21.16 -3.30
N ASP A 410 25.85 20.71 -4.18
CA ASP A 410 24.66 21.44 -4.59
C ASP A 410 23.69 21.61 -3.42
N ARG A 411 23.50 20.55 -2.63
CA ARG A 411 22.70 20.59 -1.41
C ARG A 411 23.14 21.73 -0.49
N LYS A 412 24.44 21.84 -0.22
CA LYS A 412 25.02 22.88 0.65
C LYS A 412 24.89 24.27 0.04
N ALA A 413 25.11 24.41 -1.26
CA ALA A 413 25.02 25.69 -1.95
C ALA A 413 23.59 26.24 -1.96
N LEU A 414 22.60 25.39 -2.25
CA LEU A 414 21.18 25.75 -2.29
C LEU A 414 20.58 25.96 -0.89
N ALA A 415 21.18 25.41 0.16
CA ALA A 415 20.77 25.60 1.56
C ALA A 415 21.42 26.81 2.23
N ASN A 416 22.14 27.67 1.49
CA ASN A 416 22.82 28.83 2.04
C ASN A 416 21.82 29.99 2.33
N PRO A 417 21.57 30.34 3.61
CA PRO A 417 20.58 31.35 4.00
C PRO A 417 20.95 32.79 3.58
N ARG A 418 22.18 33.01 3.09
CA ARG A 418 22.59 34.32 2.56
C ARG A 418 22.15 34.59 1.13
N THR A 419 21.61 33.61 0.44
CA THR A 419 21.15 33.75 -0.95
C THR A 419 19.68 34.14 -0.99
N LYS A 420 19.29 34.92 -2.00
CA LYS A 420 17.89 35.29 -2.23
C LYS A 420 17.02 34.04 -2.54
N ALA A 421 17.60 33.06 -3.23
CA ALA A 421 16.93 31.81 -3.58
C ALA A 421 16.56 30.95 -2.36
N TYR A 422 17.29 31.09 -1.25
CA TYR A 422 17.03 30.34 -0.03
C TYR A 422 15.62 30.61 0.55
N LYS A 423 15.11 31.82 0.42
CA LYS A 423 13.76 32.16 0.91
C LYS A 423 12.66 31.31 0.22
N GLU A 424 12.84 30.99 -1.07
CA GLU A 424 11.92 30.12 -1.79
C GLU A 424 12.06 28.66 -1.34
N VAL A 425 13.28 28.22 -1.05
CA VAL A 425 13.52 26.89 -0.46
C VAL A 425 12.87 26.80 0.93
N GLU A 426 13.05 27.80 1.75
CA GLU A 426 12.51 27.92 3.10
C GLU A 426 10.96 27.94 3.10
N PHE A 427 10.35 28.53 2.08
CA PHE A 427 8.90 28.49 1.88
C PHE A 427 8.38 27.05 1.78
N PHE A 428 9.04 26.18 1.03
CA PHE A 428 8.66 24.79 0.93
C PHE A 428 8.86 24.02 2.25
N TYR A 429 9.85 24.35 3.06
CA TYR A 429 9.96 23.83 4.44
C TYR A 429 8.73 24.19 5.26
N PHE A 430 8.33 25.46 5.19
CA PHE A 430 7.17 25.98 5.90
C PHE A 430 5.87 25.26 5.45
N VAL A 431 5.65 25.11 4.16
CA VAL A 431 4.45 24.46 3.62
C VAL A 431 4.38 23.00 4.07
N GLN A 432 5.48 22.27 4.01
CA GLN A 432 5.50 20.86 4.45
C GLN A 432 5.32 20.74 5.97
N PHE A 433 5.83 21.68 6.75
CA PHE A 433 5.56 21.73 8.18
C PHE A 433 4.06 21.90 8.48
N VAL A 434 3.40 22.83 7.82
CA VAL A 434 1.94 23.03 7.93
C VAL A 434 1.18 21.75 7.58
N LEU A 435 1.49 21.15 6.45
CA LEU A 435 0.80 19.94 5.95
C LEU A 435 1.00 18.73 6.86
N ASN A 436 2.23 18.49 7.31
CA ASN A 436 2.54 17.39 8.22
C ASN A 436 1.83 17.57 9.57
N THR A 437 1.82 18.78 10.11
CA THR A 437 1.12 19.10 11.36
C THR A 437 -0.38 18.85 11.24
N GLN A 438 -0.99 19.30 10.15
CA GLN A 438 -2.42 19.15 9.91
C GLN A 438 -2.82 17.68 9.66
N MET A 439 -2.01 16.94 8.89
CA MET A 439 -2.29 15.52 8.63
C MET A 439 -2.10 14.66 9.88
N LYS A 440 -1.06 14.93 10.68
CA LYS A 440 -0.89 14.26 12.00
C LYS A 440 -2.09 14.52 12.91
N ALA A 441 -2.56 15.77 12.97
CA ALA A 441 -3.74 16.11 13.77
C ALA A 441 -5.02 15.41 13.27
N ALA A 442 -5.19 15.23 11.98
CA ALA A 442 -6.29 14.45 11.40
C ALA A 442 -6.19 12.96 11.77
N HIS A 443 -4.99 12.39 11.72
CA HIS A 443 -4.73 11.01 12.13
C HIS A 443 -5.02 10.79 13.63
N GLU A 444 -4.54 11.66 14.48
CA GLU A 444 -4.83 11.63 15.93
C GLU A 444 -6.34 11.73 16.22
N HIS A 445 -7.04 12.60 15.47
CA HIS A 445 -8.50 12.71 15.55
C HIS A 445 -9.19 11.41 15.17
N ALA A 446 -8.75 10.75 14.10
CA ALA A 446 -9.28 9.45 13.67
C ALA A 446 -9.06 8.37 14.73
N MET A 447 -7.85 8.27 15.28
CA MET A 447 -7.54 7.33 16.37
C MET A 447 -8.43 7.57 17.59
N ALA A 448 -8.62 8.82 18.02
CA ALA A 448 -9.49 9.17 19.13
C ALA A 448 -10.96 8.78 18.89
N LYS A 449 -11.40 8.76 17.64
CA LYS A 449 -12.74 8.32 17.23
C LYS A 449 -12.85 6.81 16.96
N GLY A 450 -11.79 6.07 17.08
CA GLY A 450 -11.75 4.65 16.73
C GLY A 450 -11.91 4.39 15.23
N VAL A 451 -11.47 5.33 14.38
CA VAL A 451 -11.51 5.23 12.91
C VAL A 451 -10.10 4.99 12.37
N ILE A 452 -9.96 3.90 11.66
CA ILE A 452 -8.70 3.53 10.97
C ILE A 452 -8.59 4.38 9.70
N LEU A 453 -7.57 5.23 9.61
CA LEU A 453 -7.21 5.85 8.34
C LEU A 453 -6.39 4.86 7.51
N LYS A 454 -6.90 4.52 6.34
CA LYS A 454 -6.26 3.64 5.38
C LYS A 454 -5.72 4.46 4.22
N GLY A 455 -4.39 4.52 4.10
CA GLY A 455 -3.70 5.20 3.02
C GLY A 455 -3.59 4.35 1.76
N ASP A 456 -3.07 4.95 0.71
CA ASP A 456 -2.78 4.29 -0.55
C ASP A 456 -1.33 4.60 -0.95
N ILE A 457 -0.57 3.56 -1.28
CA ILE A 457 0.85 3.65 -1.61
C ILE A 457 1.03 3.28 -3.09
N PRO A 458 1.21 4.29 -3.98
CA PRO A 458 1.41 4.07 -5.40
C PRO A 458 2.61 3.16 -5.69
N ILE A 459 2.50 2.32 -6.71
CA ILE A 459 3.63 1.51 -7.19
C ILE A 459 4.70 2.39 -7.86
N GLY A 460 4.31 3.43 -8.57
CA GLY A 460 5.20 4.28 -9.35
C GLY A 460 5.54 5.61 -8.70
N VAL A 461 6.51 6.30 -9.29
CA VAL A 461 6.84 7.70 -9.04
C VAL A 461 6.97 8.43 -10.37
N ASN A 462 6.83 9.75 -10.37
CA ASN A 462 7.03 10.51 -11.60
C ASN A 462 8.50 10.43 -12.06
N ARG A 463 8.68 10.18 -13.34
CA ARG A 463 10.01 10.07 -14.00
C ARG A 463 10.91 11.29 -13.77
N PHE A 464 10.30 12.45 -13.69
CA PHE A 464 10.96 13.74 -13.48
C PHE A 464 10.83 14.26 -12.05
N GLY A 465 10.47 13.39 -11.12
CA GLY A 465 10.27 13.75 -9.72
C GLY A 465 11.58 13.90 -8.92
N CYS A 466 11.42 14.44 -7.72
CA CYS A 466 12.52 14.63 -6.78
C CYS A 466 13.22 13.32 -6.42
N ASP A 467 12.47 12.23 -6.22
CA ASP A 467 13.06 10.95 -5.80
C ASP A 467 14.02 10.40 -6.87
N VAL A 468 13.67 10.53 -8.15
CA VAL A 468 14.53 10.12 -9.26
C VAL A 468 15.74 11.05 -9.39
N TRP A 469 15.56 12.35 -9.16
CA TRP A 469 16.64 13.33 -9.20
C TRP A 469 17.69 13.09 -8.10
N THR A 470 17.24 12.73 -6.89
CA THR A 470 18.12 12.56 -5.74
C THR A 470 18.75 11.17 -5.62
N GLU A 471 18.02 10.13 -6.00
CA GLU A 471 18.45 8.73 -5.85
C GLU A 471 18.25 7.93 -7.16
N PRO A 472 18.84 8.38 -8.29
CA PRO A 472 18.60 7.80 -9.62
C PRO A 472 19.02 6.33 -9.74
N LYS A 473 19.92 5.85 -8.88
CA LYS A 473 20.41 4.45 -8.88
C LYS A 473 19.29 3.43 -8.67
N TYR A 474 18.19 3.83 -8.02
CA TYR A 474 17.07 2.94 -7.73
C TYR A 474 16.04 2.81 -8.85
N PHE A 475 16.23 3.54 -9.95
CA PHE A 475 15.24 3.63 -11.02
C PHE A 475 15.85 3.28 -12.38
N ASN A 476 15.09 2.51 -13.19
CA ASN A 476 15.42 2.25 -14.58
C ASN A 476 14.67 3.27 -15.46
N LEU A 477 15.41 4.18 -16.08
CA LEU A 477 14.86 5.24 -16.92
C LEU A 477 14.68 4.82 -18.38
N ASP A 478 15.19 3.66 -18.76
CA ASP A 478 15.08 3.04 -20.08
C ASP A 478 13.81 2.21 -20.27
N GLY A 479 12.98 2.10 -19.25
CA GLY A 479 11.70 1.40 -19.27
C GLY A 479 10.57 2.23 -18.69
N GLN A 480 9.33 1.77 -18.95
CA GLN A 480 8.10 2.36 -18.43
C GLN A 480 7.25 1.28 -17.78
N ALA A 481 6.77 1.54 -16.56
CA ALA A 481 5.83 0.65 -15.89
C ALA A 481 4.43 0.77 -16.50
N GLY A 482 3.73 -0.33 -16.54
CA GLY A 482 2.35 -0.38 -17.00
C GLY A 482 1.67 -1.70 -16.65
N ALA A 483 0.58 -1.99 -17.35
CA ALA A 483 -0.16 -3.24 -17.26
C ALA A 483 -0.33 -3.89 -18.64
N PRO A 484 -0.30 -5.22 -18.71
CA PRO A 484 -0.58 -5.92 -19.97
C PRO A 484 -2.05 -5.71 -20.40
N PRO A 485 -2.40 -6.00 -21.67
CA PRO A 485 -3.77 -5.96 -22.14
C PRO A 485 -4.73 -6.75 -21.24
N ASP A 486 -5.85 -6.13 -20.93
CA ASP A 486 -6.91 -6.70 -20.08
C ASP A 486 -8.30 -6.18 -20.53
N ASP A 487 -9.33 -6.45 -19.73
CA ASP A 487 -10.70 -5.98 -19.99
C ASP A 487 -10.85 -4.45 -19.91
N PHE A 488 -9.92 -3.75 -19.28
CA PHE A 488 -9.91 -2.28 -19.19
C PHE A 488 -9.24 -1.61 -20.38
N SER A 489 -8.26 -2.27 -20.99
CA SER A 489 -7.50 -1.72 -22.11
C SER A 489 -6.97 -2.83 -23.03
N VAL A 490 -7.45 -2.86 -24.27
CA VAL A 490 -7.01 -3.83 -25.30
C VAL A 490 -5.54 -3.66 -25.66
N ASN A 491 -5.02 -2.45 -25.57
CA ASN A 491 -3.63 -2.12 -25.90
C ASN A 491 -2.69 -2.12 -24.68
N GLY A 492 -3.19 -2.58 -23.52
CA GLY A 492 -2.49 -2.42 -22.25
C GLY A 492 -2.52 -0.98 -21.74
N GLN A 493 -1.96 -0.78 -20.56
CA GLN A 493 -1.83 0.53 -19.95
C GLN A 493 -0.35 0.90 -19.86
N ASN A 494 0.02 2.09 -20.30
CA ASN A 494 1.34 2.66 -20.12
C ASN A 494 1.23 3.79 -19.08
N TRP A 495 1.75 3.57 -17.88
CA TRP A 495 1.71 4.56 -16.80
C TRP A 495 2.85 5.57 -16.87
N GLY A 496 3.87 5.31 -17.67
CA GLY A 496 5.00 6.21 -17.91
C GLY A 496 6.01 6.30 -16.75
N PHE A 497 5.79 5.59 -15.64
CA PHE A 497 6.71 5.59 -14.50
C PHE A 497 8.00 4.83 -14.83
N PRO A 498 9.16 5.24 -14.28
CA PRO A 498 10.35 4.39 -14.34
C PRO A 498 10.10 3.09 -13.57
N THR A 499 10.74 2.00 -13.97
CA THR A 499 10.74 0.76 -13.19
C THR A 499 11.83 0.81 -12.12
N TYR A 500 11.72 -0.04 -11.10
CA TYR A 500 12.70 -0.07 -10.01
C TYR A 500 13.90 -0.94 -10.35
N ASN A 501 15.08 -0.46 -10.02
CA ASN A 501 16.31 -1.24 -10.03
C ASN A 501 16.42 -2.03 -8.73
N TRP A 502 15.75 -3.19 -8.67
CA TRP A 502 15.73 -4.03 -7.49
C TRP A 502 17.11 -4.57 -7.09
N TYR A 503 18.02 -4.71 -8.04
CA TYR A 503 19.39 -5.10 -7.72
C TYR A 503 20.07 -4.07 -6.81
N GLU A 504 19.95 -2.80 -7.11
CA GLU A 504 20.49 -1.73 -6.27
C GLU A 504 19.72 -1.57 -4.95
N MET A 505 18.38 -1.70 -4.99
CA MET A 505 17.56 -1.60 -3.78
C MET A 505 17.85 -2.74 -2.78
N LEU A 506 18.11 -3.94 -3.25
CA LEU A 506 18.43 -5.08 -2.39
C LEU A 506 19.81 -4.99 -1.73
N LYS A 507 20.75 -4.22 -2.27
CA LYS A 507 22.06 -4.01 -1.67
C LYS A 507 22.00 -3.32 -0.30
N ASP A 508 21.04 -2.45 -0.10
CA ASP A 508 20.81 -1.73 1.16
C ASP A 508 19.55 -2.20 1.91
N ASP A 509 19.12 -3.39 1.62
CA ASP A 509 17.94 -4.00 2.25
C ASP A 509 16.63 -3.22 2.02
N CYS A 510 16.46 -2.65 0.83
CA CYS A 510 15.29 -1.87 0.41
C CYS A 510 15.01 -0.64 1.30
N GLN A 511 16.04 0.08 1.71
CA GLN A 511 15.92 1.22 2.63
C GLN A 511 15.02 2.34 2.08
N TRP A 512 15.03 2.60 0.78
CA TRP A 512 14.15 3.60 0.18
C TRP A 512 12.66 3.30 0.44
N TRP A 513 12.24 2.05 0.24
CA TRP A 513 10.89 1.58 0.53
C TRP A 513 10.58 1.59 2.03
N THR A 514 11.51 1.13 2.85
CA THR A 514 11.38 1.13 4.32
C THR A 514 11.14 2.54 4.85
N ARG A 515 11.93 3.53 4.42
CA ARG A 515 11.75 4.95 4.78
C ARG A 515 10.37 5.47 4.34
N ARG A 516 9.92 5.09 3.15
CA ARG A 516 8.60 5.45 2.63
C ARG A 516 7.47 4.95 3.53
N PHE A 517 7.50 3.66 3.88
CA PHE A 517 6.49 3.06 4.77
C PHE A 517 6.53 3.69 6.16
N GLN A 518 7.70 3.90 6.72
CA GLN A 518 7.87 4.55 8.03
C GLN A 518 7.31 5.98 8.02
N ASN A 519 7.52 6.73 6.96
CA ASN A 519 6.93 8.06 6.83
C ASN A 519 5.39 8.01 6.76
N MET A 520 4.83 7.07 6.00
CA MET A 520 3.37 6.90 5.89
C MET A 520 2.73 6.44 7.20
N SER A 521 3.43 5.66 8.03
CA SER A 521 2.92 5.21 9.33
C SER A 521 2.68 6.33 10.34
N LYS A 522 3.17 7.54 10.09
CA LYS A 522 2.86 8.74 10.87
C LYS A 522 1.44 9.24 10.65
N PHE A 523 0.81 8.84 9.56
CA PHE A 523 -0.48 9.36 9.10
C PHE A 523 -1.55 8.30 8.97
N PHE A 524 -1.18 7.02 8.90
CA PHE A 524 -2.08 5.92 8.62
C PHE A 524 -1.82 4.72 9.52
N ASP A 525 -2.88 3.94 9.76
CA ASP A 525 -2.81 2.68 10.51
C ASP A 525 -3.08 1.44 9.65
N ALA A 526 -3.48 1.68 8.41
CA ALA A 526 -3.62 0.68 7.37
C ALA A 526 -3.22 1.30 6.03
N TYR A 527 -2.85 0.47 5.07
CA TYR A 527 -2.56 0.93 3.71
C TYR A 527 -2.92 -0.11 2.66
N ARG A 528 -3.20 0.38 1.46
CA ARG A 528 -3.31 -0.39 0.23
C ARG A 528 -1.98 -0.31 -0.50
N ILE A 529 -1.32 -1.43 -0.73
CA ILE A 529 -0.24 -1.50 -1.70
C ILE A 529 -0.88 -1.50 -3.08
N ASP A 530 -0.67 -0.42 -3.81
CA ASP A 530 -1.05 -0.32 -5.20
C ASP A 530 -0.23 -1.29 -6.04
N HIS A 531 -0.90 -2.04 -6.91
CA HIS A 531 -0.30 -3.00 -7.82
C HIS A 531 0.74 -3.92 -7.15
N VAL A 532 0.33 -4.68 -6.15
CA VAL A 532 1.23 -5.59 -5.42
C VAL A 532 1.97 -6.56 -6.34
N LEU A 533 1.37 -6.89 -7.49
CA LEU A 533 1.98 -7.72 -8.53
C LEU A 533 3.32 -7.16 -9.02
N GLY A 534 3.52 -5.84 -8.94
CA GLY A 534 4.77 -5.17 -9.30
C GLY A 534 5.98 -5.59 -8.45
N PHE A 535 5.76 -6.14 -7.25
CA PHE A 535 6.83 -6.69 -6.41
C PHE A 535 7.24 -8.12 -6.80
N PHE A 536 6.38 -8.81 -7.53
CA PHE A 536 6.65 -10.11 -8.16
C PHE A 536 7.33 -9.91 -9.51
N ARG A 537 6.71 -9.10 -10.35
CA ARG A 537 7.15 -8.66 -11.67
C ARG A 537 6.35 -7.41 -12.07
N ILE A 538 6.95 -6.55 -12.84
CA ILE A 538 6.31 -5.39 -13.44
C ILE A 538 6.15 -5.59 -14.94
N TRP A 539 5.06 -5.09 -15.53
CA TRP A 539 4.96 -4.97 -16.97
C TRP A 539 5.81 -3.79 -17.43
N GLU A 540 6.96 -4.09 -18.04
CA GLU A 540 7.93 -3.10 -18.47
C GLU A 540 7.79 -2.87 -19.97
N ILE A 541 7.45 -1.64 -20.33
CA ILE A 541 7.20 -1.19 -21.69
C ILE A 541 8.42 -0.44 -22.18
N PRO A 542 8.89 -0.67 -23.45
CA PRO A 542 9.98 0.11 -24.03
C PRO A 542 9.68 1.61 -24.01
N ILE A 543 10.71 2.42 -23.77
CA ILE A 543 10.56 3.88 -23.66
C ILE A 543 10.09 4.55 -24.97
N ASP A 544 10.27 3.89 -26.09
CA ASP A 544 9.85 4.32 -27.44
C ASP A 544 8.43 3.84 -27.83
N SER A 545 7.75 3.15 -26.92
CA SER A 545 6.36 2.70 -27.10
C SER A 545 5.36 3.65 -26.45
N VAL A 546 4.22 3.83 -27.11
CA VAL A 546 3.04 4.54 -26.57
C VAL A 546 2.08 3.54 -25.89
N HIS A 547 1.82 2.41 -26.53
CA HIS A 547 0.97 1.35 -26.04
C HIS A 547 1.76 0.28 -25.25
N GLY A 548 1.03 -0.55 -24.51
CA GLY A 548 1.61 -1.59 -23.69
C GLY A 548 1.88 -2.93 -24.38
N LEU A 549 1.54 -3.11 -25.65
CA LEU A 549 1.63 -4.41 -26.34
C LEU A 549 3.06 -4.94 -26.49
N LEU A 550 4.04 -4.08 -26.63
CA LEU A 550 5.46 -4.45 -26.75
C LEU A 550 6.17 -4.62 -25.40
N GLY A 551 5.41 -4.58 -24.31
CA GLY A 551 5.96 -4.81 -22.98
C GLY A 551 6.38 -6.26 -22.73
N GLN A 552 7.09 -6.45 -21.65
CA GLN A 552 7.50 -7.75 -21.12
C GLN A 552 7.49 -7.71 -19.59
N PHE A 553 7.27 -8.85 -18.95
CA PHE A 553 7.41 -8.92 -17.50
C PHE A 553 8.89 -8.82 -17.10
N ALA A 554 9.17 -8.00 -16.14
CA ALA A 554 10.49 -7.79 -15.57
C ALA A 554 10.43 -7.93 -14.02
N PRO A 555 11.16 -8.91 -13.44
CA PRO A 555 11.93 -9.94 -14.08
C PRO A 555 11.06 -11.08 -14.64
N ALA A 556 11.56 -11.80 -15.62
CA ALA A 556 10.95 -13.03 -16.11
C ALA A 556 12.04 -13.95 -16.71
N LEU A 557 11.74 -15.24 -16.77
CA LEU A 557 12.62 -16.24 -17.37
C LEU A 557 12.44 -16.22 -18.90
N GLY A 558 13.24 -15.41 -19.60
CA GLY A 558 13.28 -15.39 -21.05
C GLY A 558 13.65 -16.74 -21.64
N MET A 559 13.34 -16.93 -22.92
CA MET A 559 13.54 -18.17 -23.65
C MET A 559 14.63 -18.02 -24.69
N THR A 560 15.51 -19.02 -24.80
CA THR A 560 16.47 -19.12 -25.93
C THR A 560 15.74 -19.54 -27.21
N ALA A 561 16.35 -19.29 -28.36
CA ALA A 561 15.84 -19.78 -29.64
C ALA A 561 15.65 -21.32 -29.68
N ASP A 562 16.57 -22.04 -29.07
CA ASP A 562 16.50 -23.51 -29.02
C ASP A 562 15.37 -24.00 -28.09
N GLU A 563 15.18 -23.33 -27.00
CA GLU A 563 14.04 -23.57 -26.09
C GLU A 563 12.69 -23.37 -26.81
N ILE A 564 12.56 -22.27 -27.57
CA ILE A 564 11.37 -22.00 -28.39
C ILE A 564 11.16 -23.11 -29.43
N ARG A 565 12.20 -23.56 -30.12
CA ARG A 565 12.13 -24.66 -31.08
C ARG A 565 11.71 -25.98 -30.43
N SER A 566 12.07 -26.19 -29.16
CA SER A 566 11.66 -27.41 -28.42
C SER A 566 10.14 -27.55 -28.25
N TYR A 567 9.39 -26.45 -28.34
CA TYR A 567 7.91 -26.48 -28.38
C TYR A 567 7.33 -26.87 -29.75
N GLY A 568 8.18 -27.01 -30.78
CA GLY A 568 7.78 -27.34 -32.13
C GLY A 568 7.57 -26.14 -33.05
N LEU A 569 7.90 -24.93 -32.59
CA LEU A 569 7.86 -23.72 -33.41
C LEU A 569 9.16 -23.57 -34.22
N ASN A 570 9.06 -23.43 -35.54
CA ASN A 570 10.21 -23.09 -36.36
C ASN A 570 10.59 -21.62 -36.18
N PHE A 571 11.36 -21.35 -35.14
CA PHE A 571 11.70 -19.99 -34.74
C PHE A 571 12.64 -19.31 -35.73
N GLN A 572 12.21 -18.22 -36.32
CA GLN A 572 12.91 -17.35 -37.24
C GLN A 572 13.03 -15.96 -36.62
N GLN A 573 14.20 -15.64 -36.06
CA GLN A 573 14.43 -14.42 -35.28
C GLN A 573 14.01 -13.15 -36.05
N ASP A 574 14.47 -12.97 -37.25
CA ASP A 574 14.18 -11.77 -38.06
C ASP A 574 12.69 -11.62 -38.36
N ARG A 575 12.01 -12.70 -38.70
CA ARG A 575 10.60 -12.70 -39.05
C ARG A 575 9.71 -12.44 -37.81
N PHE A 576 10.05 -13.01 -36.66
CA PHE A 576 9.17 -13.04 -35.50
C PHE A 576 9.40 -11.88 -34.52
N THR A 577 10.50 -11.16 -34.64
CA THR A 577 10.84 -10.01 -33.78
C THR A 577 10.77 -8.66 -34.48
N ARG A 578 10.47 -8.65 -35.78
CA ARG A 578 10.33 -7.46 -36.60
C ARG A 578 8.83 -7.23 -36.93
N PRO A 579 8.35 -5.99 -37.04
CA PRO A 579 6.98 -5.71 -37.50
C PRO A 579 6.64 -6.44 -38.79
N PHE A 580 5.53 -7.17 -38.78
CA PHE A 580 5.08 -7.99 -39.91
C PHE A 580 4.23 -7.14 -40.86
N ILE A 581 4.83 -6.66 -41.95
CA ILE A 581 4.19 -5.74 -42.90
C ILE A 581 4.29 -6.35 -44.30
N THR A 582 3.14 -6.72 -44.86
CA THR A 582 2.98 -7.23 -46.21
C THR A 582 1.87 -6.47 -46.93
N ASP A 583 1.71 -6.67 -48.24
CA ASP A 583 0.66 -6.02 -49.01
C ASP A 583 -0.74 -6.31 -48.42
N TRP A 584 -1.02 -7.56 -48.11
CA TRP A 584 -2.34 -7.93 -47.59
C TRP A 584 -2.59 -7.37 -46.17
N VAL A 585 -1.57 -7.21 -45.34
CA VAL A 585 -1.70 -6.54 -44.02
C VAL A 585 -2.05 -5.09 -44.23
N LEU A 586 -1.39 -4.40 -45.12
CA LEU A 586 -1.63 -2.98 -45.42
C LEU A 586 -3.04 -2.75 -45.96
N ASP A 587 -3.52 -3.65 -46.86
CA ASP A 587 -4.88 -3.58 -47.35
C ASP A 587 -5.93 -3.79 -46.25
N ARG A 588 -5.64 -4.68 -45.27
CA ARG A 588 -6.52 -4.93 -44.10
C ARG A 588 -6.52 -3.79 -43.10
N VAL A 589 -5.40 -3.11 -42.89
CA VAL A 589 -5.28 -2.02 -41.90
C VAL A 589 -5.70 -0.68 -42.47
N PHE A 590 -5.30 -0.36 -43.72
CA PHE A 590 -5.44 0.99 -44.27
C PHE A 590 -6.43 1.10 -45.42
N HIS A 591 -6.95 -0.02 -45.95
CA HIS A 591 -7.89 -0.07 -47.03
C HIS A 591 -7.43 0.78 -48.24
N GLU A 592 -8.22 1.73 -48.72
CA GLU A 592 -7.88 2.59 -49.83
C GLU A 592 -6.66 3.48 -49.65
N ARG A 593 -6.19 3.67 -48.41
CA ARG A 593 -4.97 4.43 -48.08
C ARG A 593 -3.69 3.59 -48.06
N ALA A 594 -3.76 2.28 -48.36
CA ALA A 594 -2.60 1.39 -48.29
C ALA A 594 -1.44 1.86 -49.19
N ASP A 595 -1.71 2.33 -50.39
CA ASP A 595 -0.67 2.83 -51.31
C ASP A 595 -0.03 4.14 -50.83
N GLU A 596 -0.83 5.03 -50.21
CA GLU A 596 -0.32 6.25 -49.56
C GLU A 596 0.67 5.89 -48.45
N VAL A 597 0.32 4.93 -47.59
CA VAL A 597 1.18 4.45 -46.50
C VAL A 597 2.48 3.84 -47.01
N LYS A 598 2.39 3.01 -48.07
CA LYS A 598 3.58 2.43 -48.70
C LYS A 598 4.58 3.49 -49.14
N GLN A 599 4.07 4.51 -49.82
CA GLN A 599 4.94 5.57 -50.40
C GLN A 599 5.51 6.49 -49.30
N LYS A 600 4.71 6.83 -48.32
CA LYS A 600 5.06 7.88 -47.35
C LYS A 600 5.85 7.36 -46.17
N TYR A 601 5.53 6.18 -45.66
CA TYR A 601 6.03 5.67 -44.38
C TYR A 601 6.84 4.41 -44.46
N LEU A 602 6.87 3.70 -45.59
CA LEU A 602 7.51 2.39 -45.70
C LEU A 602 8.60 2.37 -46.78
N ASP A 603 9.59 1.47 -46.54
CA ASP A 603 10.57 1.02 -47.51
C ASP A 603 10.39 -0.47 -47.78
N ARG A 604 10.75 -0.93 -48.95
CA ARG A 604 10.74 -2.33 -49.29
C ARG A 604 11.85 -3.06 -48.53
N LEU A 605 11.52 -4.12 -47.78
CA LEU A 605 12.50 -4.92 -47.06
C LEU A 605 12.99 -6.10 -47.88
N ASP A 606 12.08 -6.84 -48.50
CA ASP A 606 12.34 -8.00 -49.40
C ASP A 606 11.16 -8.19 -50.37
N ASP A 607 11.10 -9.32 -51.05
CA ASP A 607 10.07 -9.60 -52.06
C ASP A 607 8.63 -9.65 -51.47
N GLU A 608 8.51 -9.93 -50.17
CA GLU A 608 7.22 -10.06 -49.50
C GLU A 608 6.92 -8.89 -48.54
N ARG A 609 7.94 -8.36 -47.85
CA ARG A 609 7.79 -7.51 -46.68
C ARG A 609 8.23 -6.08 -46.88
N TYR A 610 7.63 -5.20 -46.10
CA TYR A 610 8.02 -3.80 -45.91
C TYR A 610 8.60 -3.56 -44.52
N GLN A 611 9.34 -2.51 -44.35
CA GLN A 611 9.78 -1.96 -43.07
C GLN A 611 9.38 -0.49 -42.94
N LEU A 612 9.19 -0.05 -41.72
CA LEU A 612 8.94 1.36 -41.43
C LEU A 612 10.19 2.21 -41.69
N LYS A 613 10.01 3.40 -42.27
CA LYS A 613 11.09 4.38 -42.36
C LYS A 613 11.52 4.85 -40.99
N GLU A 614 12.75 5.31 -40.85
CA GLU A 614 13.34 5.75 -39.56
C GLU A 614 12.51 6.81 -38.85
N GLU A 615 11.79 7.67 -39.58
CA GLU A 615 10.98 8.72 -39.04
C GLU A 615 9.71 8.23 -38.32
N VAL A 616 9.31 6.98 -38.53
CA VAL A 616 8.09 6.36 -38.00
C VAL A 616 8.30 4.93 -37.51
N ASP A 617 9.51 4.53 -37.24
CA ASP A 617 9.85 3.16 -36.84
C ASP A 617 9.57 2.85 -35.37
N THR A 618 9.18 3.85 -34.57
CA THR A 618 8.72 3.71 -33.20
C THR A 618 7.40 4.44 -32.96
N GLN A 619 6.65 3.98 -31.98
CA GLN A 619 5.35 4.62 -31.66
C GLN A 619 5.50 6.05 -31.17
N ILE A 620 6.55 6.39 -30.41
CA ILE A 620 6.84 7.77 -29.97
C ILE A 620 7.11 8.70 -31.15
N LYS A 621 7.83 8.24 -32.16
CA LYS A 621 8.07 9.03 -33.37
C LYS A 621 6.76 9.27 -34.15
N VAL A 622 5.90 8.26 -34.24
CA VAL A 622 4.57 8.40 -34.85
C VAL A 622 3.72 9.39 -34.04
N GLU A 623 3.71 9.29 -32.71
CA GLU A 623 2.98 10.23 -31.84
C GLU A 623 3.42 11.68 -32.08
N ALA A 624 4.72 11.92 -32.13
CA ALA A 624 5.29 13.25 -32.38
C ALA A 624 4.89 13.80 -33.77
N LEU A 625 4.87 12.94 -34.78
CA LEU A 625 4.48 13.34 -36.16
C LEU A 625 3.00 13.76 -36.27
N PHE A 626 2.12 13.14 -35.43
CA PHE A 626 0.68 13.43 -35.41
C PHE A 626 0.29 14.35 -34.24
N GLU A 627 1.24 15.03 -33.61
CA GLU A 627 0.96 15.96 -32.51
C GLU A 627 0.04 17.09 -32.98
N GLY A 628 -1.02 17.37 -32.24
CA GLY A 628 -2.00 18.39 -32.53
C GLY A 628 -2.99 18.05 -33.65
N VAL A 629 -2.91 16.88 -34.24
CA VAL A 629 -3.86 16.42 -35.27
C VAL A 629 -5.19 16.04 -34.62
N THR A 630 -6.29 16.61 -35.09
CA THR A 630 -7.65 16.36 -34.59
C THR A 630 -8.57 15.70 -35.62
N ASP A 631 -8.15 15.57 -36.88
CA ASP A 631 -8.91 14.91 -37.95
C ASP A 631 -9.00 13.40 -37.66
N GLU A 632 -10.23 12.89 -37.61
CA GLU A 632 -10.49 11.47 -37.27
C GLU A 632 -9.84 10.48 -38.24
N LYS A 633 -9.72 10.83 -39.52
CA LYS A 633 -9.10 9.96 -40.53
C LYS A 633 -7.60 9.91 -40.37
N GLU A 634 -6.99 11.02 -39.97
CA GLU A 634 -5.56 11.06 -39.68
C GLU A 634 -5.24 10.37 -38.35
N ILE A 635 -6.09 10.48 -37.32
CA ILE A 635 -5.97 9.72 -36.08
C ILE A 635 -6.08 8.23 -36.35
N TRP A 636 -7.00 7.82 -37.21
CA TRP A 636 -7.15 6.42 -37.61
C TRP A 636 -5.90 5.90 -38.36
N LEU A 637 -5.28 6.73 -39.23
CA LEU A 637 -4.01 6.39 -39.88
C LEU A 637 -2.88 6.22 -38.86
N ARG A 638 -2.78 7.14 -37.90
CA ARG A 638 -1.82 7.06 -36.77
C ARG A 638 -1.97 5.74 -36.02
N ASP A 639 -3.18 5.39 -35.64
CA ASP A 639 -3.47 4.15 -34.91
C ASP A 639 -3.13 2.90 -35.72
N GLY A 640 -3.31 2.96 -37.04
CA GLY A 640 -2.85 1.92 -37.97
C GLY A 640 -1.33 1.76 -37.98
N LEU A 641 -0.57 2.85 -37.93
CA LEU A 641 0.89 2.81 -37.81
C LEU A 641 1.33 2.23 -36.45
N TYR A 642 0.65 2.57 -35.36
CA TYR A 642 0.91 1.93 -34.05
C TYR A 642 0.68 0.42 -34.12
N ALA A 643 -0.38 -0.03 -34.77
CA ALA A 643 -0.69 -1.44 -34.92
C ALA A 643 0.38 -2.19 -35.75
N LEU A 644 0.89 -1.59 -36.82
CA LEU A 644 1.99 -2.18 -37.60
C LEU A 644 3.24 -2.41 -36.74
N ILE A 645 3.61 -1.42 -35.92
CA ILE A 645 4.81 -1.48 -35.05
C ILE A 645 4.68 -2.60 -34.02
N SER A 646 3.49 -2.85 -33.52
CA SER A 646 3.22 -3.85 -32.47
C SER A 646 3.06 -5.28 -33.01
N ASP A 647 2.92 -5.47 -34.31
CA ASP A 647 2.65 -6.79 -34.93
C ASP A 647 3.92 -7.63 -35.03
N VAL A 648 4.36 -8.14 -33.90
CA VAL A 648 5.47 -9.06 -33.74
C VAL A 648 5.01 -10.29 -32.95
N LEU A 649 5.68 -11.44 -33.16
CA LEU A 649 5.35 -12.67 -32.44
C LEU A 649 6.11 -12.78 -31.10
N PHE A 650 7.35 -12.28 -31.06
CA PHE A 650 8.23 -12.22 -29.90
C PHE A 650 8.84 -10.84 -29.71
N VAL A 651 9.13 -10.50 -28.47
CA VAL A 651 9.96 -9.36 -28.11
C VAL A 651 11.27 -9.86 -27.54
N ARG A 652 12.35 -9.12 -27.79
CA ARG A 652 13.68 -9.42 -27.20
C ARG A 652 13.70 -9.00 -25.74
N ASP A 653 14.41 -9.75 -24.92
CA ASP A 653 14.68 -9.34 -23.55
C ASP A 653 15.46 -8.03 -23.52
N HIS A 654 15.02 -7.07 -22.71
CA HIS A 654 15.62 -5.72 -22.63
C HIS A 654 17.06 -5.73 -22.10
N ARG A 655 17.42 -6.72 -21.27
CA ARG A 655 18.71 -6.81 -20.61
C ARG A 655 19.60 -7.92 -21.16
N ASN A 656 19.01 -8.90 -21.83
CA ASN A 656 19.73 -10.01 -22.46
C ASN A 656 19.22 -10.26 -23.88
N PRO A 657 19.89 -9.66 -24.91
CA PRO A 657 19.44 -9.76 -26.31
C PRO A 657 19.37 -11.18 -26.88
N GLY A 658 19.98 -12.17 -26.22
CA GLY A 658 19.93 -13.58 -26.59
C GLY A 658 18.67 -14.32 -26.13
N LEU A 659 17.82 -13.66 -25.35
CA LEU A 659 16.56 -14.20 -24.83
C LEU A 659 15.35 -13.50 -25.46
N TYR A 660 14.24 -14.25 -25.52
CA TYR A 660 12.99 -13.80 -26.12
C TYR A 660 11.82 -14.05 -25.16
N HIS A 661 10.79 -13.21 -25.30
CA HIS A 661 9.51 -13.37 -24.64
C HIS A 661 8.40 -13.41 -25.68
N PRO A 662 7.40 -14.31 -25.57
CA PRO A 662 6.26 -14.26 -26.46
C PRO A 662 5.53 -12.93 -26.29
N ARG A 663 5.15 -12.28 -27.40
CA ARG A 663 4.43 -11.02 -27.34
C ARG A 663 3.00 -11.30 -26.88
N ILE A 664 2.57 -10.58 -25.85
CA ILE A 664 1.24 -10.74 -25.28
C ILE A 664 0.15 -10.47 -26.31
N SER A 665 -0.91 -11.26 -26.32
CA SER A 665 -2.06 -11.13 -27.25
C SER A 665 -1.68 -11.21 -28.75
N ALA A 666 -0.55 -11.79 -29.10
CA ALA A 666 -0.11 -11.92 -30.49
C ALA A 666 -1.06 -12.74 -31.37
N GLN A 667 -1.89 -13.59 -30.74
CA GLN A 667 -2.91 -14.41 -31.44
C GLN A 667 -3.97 -13.57 -32.18
N PHE A 668 -4.12 -12.29 -31.83
CA PHE A 668 -5.07 -11.37 -32.47
C PHE A 668 -4.49 -10.60 -33.65
N ASP A 669 -3.19 -10.79 -33.94
CA ASP A 669 -2.49 -10.02 -34.94
C ASP A 669 -2.13 -10.82 -36.21
N PHE A 670 -1.74 -10.10 -37.26
CA PHE A 670 -1.51 -10.65 -38.60
C PHE A 670 -0.31 -11.58 -38.67
N ILE A 671 0.74 -11.34 -37.89
CA ILE A 671 1.91 -12.25 -37.80
C ILE A 671 1.48 -13.66 -37.37
N PHE A 672 0.61 -13.77 -36.39
CA PHE A 672 0.06 -15.04 -35.94
C PHE A 672 -0.87 -15.66 -36.98
N GLU A 673 -1.75 -14.86 -37.60
CA GLU A 673 -2.64 -15.31 -38.70
C GLU A 673 -1.84 -15.91 -39.85
N SER A 674 -0.65 -15.37 -40.12
CA SER A 674 0.23 -15.84 -41.21
C SER A 674 0.89 -17.21 -40.97
N LEU A 675 0.88 -17.71 -39.74
CA LEU A 675 1.51 -18.98 -39.37
C LEU A 675 0.73 -20.19 -39.89
N TYR A 676 1.45 -21.28 -40.17
CA TYR A 676 0.82 -22.57 -40.37
C TYR A 676 0.19 -23.12 -39.09
N ASP A 677 -0.81 -23.98 -39.19
CA ASP A 677 -1.58 -24.50 -38.04
C ASP A 677 -0.70 -25.18 -37.00
N ASN A 678 0.36 -25.90 -37.41
CA ASN A 678 1.33 -26.51 -36.49
C ASN A 678 2.12 -25.46 -35.70
N ASP A 679 2.52 -24.36 -36.34
CA ASP A 679 3.22 -23.27 -35.68
C ASP A 679 2.30 -22.48 -34.74
N LYS A 680 1.04 -22.26 -35.13
CA LYS A 680 0.02 -21.67 -34.25
C LYS A 680 -0.18 -22.49 -32.99
N ALA A 681 -0.31 -23.82 -33.14
CA ALA A 681 -0.47 -24.73 -32.02
C ALA A 681 0.77 -24.75 -31.11
N ALA A 682 1.98 -24.76 -31.69
CA ALA A 682 3.24 -24.69 -30.95
C ALA A 682 3.39 -23.36 -30.18
N PHE A 683 3.08 -22.24 -30.83
CA PHE A 683 3.10 -20.93 -30.19
C PHE A 683 2.11 -20.86 -29.03
N ASN A 684 0.88 -21.36 -29.17
CA ASN A 684 -0.10 -21.37 -28.10
C ASN A 684 0.34 -22.21 -26.90
N ARG A 685 0.97 -23.38 -27.11
CA ARG A 685 1.53 -24.18 -26.01
C ARG A 685 2.62 -23.44 -25.28
N LEU A 686 3.58 -22.86 -26.01
CA LEU A 686 4.66 -22.03 -25.47
C LEU A 686 4.11 -20.80 -24.71
N TYR A 687 3.17 -20.11 -25.29
CA TYR A 687 2.51 -18.92 -24.72
C TYR A 687 1.84 -19.24 -23.37
N ASN A 688 1.04 -20.30 -23.32
CA ASN A 688 0.35 -20.72 -22.12
C ASN A 688 1.33 -21.17 -21.03
N ASP A 689 2.38 -21.89 -21.40
CA ASP A 689 3.42 -22.27 -20.44
C ASP A 689 4.16 -21.05 -19.88
N TYR A 690 4.57 -20.14 -20.76
CA TYR A 690 5.28 -18.92 -20.40
C TYR A 690 4.48 -18.04 -19.44
N PHE A 691 3.24 -17.68 -19.77
CA PHE A 691 2.46 -16.73 -19.00
C PHE A 691 1.81 -17.31 -17.74
N TYR A 692 1.53 -18.60 -17.69
CA TYR A 692 0.73 -19.20 -16.61
C TYR A 692 1.47 -20.22 -15.74
N ARG A 693 2.66 -20.70 -16.12
CA ARG A 693 3.38 -21.74 -15.35
C ARG A 693 4.86 -21.47 -15.16
N ARG A 694 5.58 -21.16 -16.22
CA ARG A 694 7.06 -21.09 -16.26
C ARG A 694 7.65 -20.23 -15.14
N ASN A 695 7.05 -19.11 -14.84
CA ASN A 695 7.61 -18.08 -13.96
C ASN A 695 7.13 -18.17 -12.50
N ASN A 696 6.18 -19.04 -12.15
CA ASN A 696 5.53 -19.01 -10.84
C ASN A 696 6.54 -19.13 -9.68
N GLN A 697 7.41 -20.13 -9.71
CA GLN A 697 8.39 -20.32 -8.63
C GLN A 697 9.41 -19.17 -8.61
N PHE A 698 9.86 -18.74 -9.77
CA PHE A 698 10.79 -17.61 -9.90
C PHE A 698 10.18 -16.32 -9.34
N TRP A 699 8.94 -15.98 -9.67
CA TRP A 699 8.26 -14.79 -9.16
C TRP A 699 7.97 -14.89 -7.66
N TYR A 700 7.66 -16.08 -7.13
CA TYR A 700 7.57 -16.30 -5.69
C TYR A 700 8.88 -15.91 -5.00
N GLU A 701 10.00 -16.41 -5.47
CA GLU A 701 11.33 -16.12 -4.92
C GLU A 701 11.68 -14.63 -5.01
N GLU A 702 11.37 -13.99 -6.14
CA GLU A 702 11.58 -12.56 -6.33
C GLU A 702 10.73 -11.69 -5.37
N ALA A 703 9.49 -12.05 -5.14
CA ALA A 703 8.63 -11.37 -4.18
C ALA A 703 9.13 -11.54 -2.75
N MET A 704 9.55 -12.76 -2.39
CA MET A 704 10.03 -13.08 -1.05
C MET A 704 11.38 -12.44 -0.70
N LYS A 705 12.14 -11.97 -1.67
CA LYS A 705 13.33 -11.12 -1.41
C LYS A 705 12.96 -9.71 -0.91
N LYS A 706 11.76 -9.22 -1.20
CA LYS A 706 11.33 -7.82 -1.03
C LYS A 706 10.20 -7.67 0.00
N LEU A 707 9.05 -8.31 -0.26
CA LEU A 707 7.81 -8.08 0.49
C LEU A 707 7.91 -8.34 2.00
N PRO A 708 8.58 -9.41 2.50
CA PRO A 708 8.69 -9.64 3.95
C PRO A 708 9.27 -8.44 4.71
N LYS A 709 10.29 -7.80 4.15
CA LYS A 709 10.93 -6.61 4.74
C LYS A 709 9.99 -5.42 4.76
N LEU A 710 9.26 -5.21 3.68
CA LEU A 710 8.39 -4.06 3.47
C LEU A 710 7.15 -4.13 4.36
N VAL A 711 6.48 -5.27 4.40
CA VAL A 711 5.27 -5.46 5.22
C VAL A 711 5.57 -5.45 6.72
N GLN A 712 6.81 -5.72 7.12
CA GLN A 712 7.26 -5.69 8.51
C GLN A 712 7.98 -4.38 8.91
N ALA A 713 8.10 -3.43 7.99
CA ALA A 713 8.74 -2.14 8.26
C ALA A 713 7.97 -1.28 9.27
N THR A 714 6.65 -1.50 9.38
CA THR A 714 5.74 -0.77 10.27
C THR A 714 4.69 -1.71 10.85
N ARG A 715 3.90 -1.20 11.80
CA ARG A 715 2.74 -1.92 12.38
C ARG A 715 1.43 -1.63 11.65
N MET A 716 1.44 -0.94 10.51
CA MET A 716 0.21 -0.71 9.73
C MET A 716 -0.38 -2.03 9.24
N LEU A 717 -1.72 -2.10 9.19
CA LEU A 717 -2.43 -3.22 8.57
C LEU A 717 -2.21 -3.21 7.06
N VAL A 718 -1.72 -4.33 6.51
CA VAL A 718 -1.34 -4.44 5.10
C VAL A 718 -2.48 -5.00 4.26
N CYS A 719 -2.91 -4.22 3.28
CA CYS A 719 -3.88 -4.62 2.26
C CYS A 719 -3.23 -4.47 0.88
N ALA A 720 -3.59 -5.31 -0.07
CA ALA A 720 -3.04 -5.27 -1.41
C ALA A 720 -4.12 -5.00 -2.45
N GLU A 721 -3.74 -4.34 -3.54
CA GLU A 721 -4.48 -4.40 -4.80
C GLU A 721 -3.84 -5.53 -5.63
N ASP A 722 -4.55 -6.64 -5.75
CA ASP A 722 -4.12 -7.89 -6.38
C ASP A 722 -5.06 -8.30 -7.52
N LEU A 723 -5.42 -7.32 -8.35
CA LEU A 723 -6.32 -7.50 -9.50
C LEU A 723 -5.53 -7.64 -10.82
N GLY A 724 -6.22 -8.07 -11.86
CA GLY A 724 -5.69 -8.23 -13.22
C GLY A 724 -5.18 -9.64 -13.50
N MET A 725 -4.08 -9.76 -14.25
CA MET A 725 -3.45 -11.04 -14.55
C MET A 725 -2.62 -11.52 -13.36
N VAL A 726 -3.26 -12.27 -12.46
CA VAL A 726 -2.66 -12.71 -11.19
C VAL A 726 -2.00 -14.08 -11.33
N PRO A 727 -0.66 -14.20 -11.18
CA PRO A 727 0.03 -15.49 -11.15
C PRO A 727 -0.36 -16.33 -9.94
N ASP A 728 -0.29 -17.65 -10.05
CA ASP A 728 -0.62 -18.58 -8.96
C ASP A 728 0.23 -18.38 -7.70
N CYS A 729 1.44 -17.88 -7.84
CA CYS A 729 2.34 -17.61 -6.71
C CYS A 729 1.89 -16.43 -5.83
N VAL A 730 1.04 -15.55 -6.32
CA VAL A 730 0.58 -14.38 -5.55
C VAL A 730 -0.22 -14.78 -4.31
N PRO A 731 -1.25 -15.63 -4.41
CA PRO A 731 -1.94 -16.14 -3.21
C PRO A 731 -1.00 -16.83 -2.21
N TRP A 732 0.05 -17.51 -2.66
CA TRP A 732 1.02 -18.16 -1.76
C TRP A 732 1.73 -17.13 -0.88
N VAL A 733 2.27 -16.07 -1.49
CA VAL A 733 2.96 -14.99 -0.76
C VAL A 733 1.98 -14.20 0.12
N MET A 734 0.79 -13.86 -0.40
CA MET A 734 -0.23 -13.16 0.36
C MET A 734 -0.63 -13.93 1.63
N ASN A 735 -0.79 -15.23 1.52
CA ASN A 735 -1.12 -16.08 2.65
C ASN A 735 0.06 -16.24 3.63
N GLU A 736 1.28 -16.41 3.14
CA GLU A 736 2.47 -16.52 3.98
C GLU A 736 2.73 -15.23 4.79
N LEU A 737 2.56 -14.07 4.17
CA LEU A 737 2.76 -12.76 4.81
C LEU A 737 1.50 -12.19 5.47
N LYS A 738 0.37 -12.91 5.41
CA LYS A 738 -0.92 -12.50 6.00
C LYS A 738 -1.43 -11.16 5.48
N ILE A 739 -1.20 -10.86 4.21
CA ILE A 739 -1.65 -9.64 3.54
C ILE A 739 -3.14 -9.80 3.17
N LEU A 740 -3.95 -8.77 3.40
CA LEU A 740 -5.35 -8.76 2.99
C LEU A 740 -5.48 -8.59 1.48
N SER A 741 -6.23 -9.48 0.84
CA SER A 741 -6.56 -9.41 -0.59
C SER A 741 -7.71 -8.43 -0.87
N LEU A 742 -7.88 -8.03 -2.12
CA LEU A 742 -9.03 -7.24 -2.58
C LEU A 742 -10.04 -8.16 -3.30
N GLU A 743 -11.28 -8.14 -2.84
CA GLU A 743 -12.35 -8.98 -3.38
C GLU A 743 -13.47 -8.14 -3.99
N LEU A 744 -13.72 -8.35 -5.28
CA LEU A 744 -14.75 -7.69 -6.08
C LEU A 744 -15.69 -8.74 -6.67
N GLN A 745 -16.98 -8.61 -6.40
CA GLN A 745 -17.99 -9.53 -6.95
C GLN A 745 -18.09 -9.43 -8.46
N SER A 746 -17.98 -8.22 -9.01
CA SER A 746 -18.06 -7.95 -10.46
C SER A 746 -16.77 -8.30 -11.21
N MET A 747 -15.68 -8.56 -10.52
CA MET A 747 -14.37 -8.90 -11.10
C MET A 747 -13.73 -10.02 -10.28
N PRO A 748 -14.26 -11.25 -10.36
CA PRO A 748 -13.69 -12.37 -9.62
C PRO A 748 -12.30 -12.73 -10.12
N LYS A 749 -11.44 -13.23 -9.24
CA LYS A 749 -10.09 -13.69 -9.57
C LYS A 749 -10.06 -14.98 -10.36
N ASP A 750 -11.11 -15.80 -10.25
CA ASP A 750 -11.30 -16.99 -11.05
C ASP A 750 -11.94 -16.60 -12.40
N PRO A 751 -11.21 -16.70 -13.53
CA PRO A 751 -11.71 -16.29 -14.84
C PRO A 751 -12.84 -17.18 -15.38
N SER A 752 -13.05 -18.35 -14.79
CA SER A 752 -14.16 -19.25 -15.15
C SER A 752 -15.50 -18.81 -14.57
N VAL A 753 -15.50 -17.86 -13.64
CA VAL A 753 -16.68 -17.37 -12.91
C VAL A 753 -16.98 -15.93 -13.33
N LYS A 754 -18.19 -15.64 -13.76
CA LYS A 754 -18.59 -14.30 -14.20
C LYS A 754 -18.80 -13.34 -13.03
N PHE A 755 -19.39 -13.81 -11.93
CA PHE A 755 -19.60 -13.04 -10.70
C PHE A 755 -19.11 -13.84 -9.49
N GLY A 756 -18.38 -13.17 -8.60
CA GLY A 756 -17.89 -13.78 -7.38
C GLY A 756 -19.02 -14.07 -6.37
N HIS A 757 -18.85 -15.12 -5.58
CA HIS A 757 -19.74 -15.42 -4.46
C HIS A 757 -19.20 -14.76 -3.19
N LEU A 758 -19.89 -13.73 -2.68
CA LEU A 758 -19.48 -12.96 -1.50
C LEU A 758 -19.25 -13.85 -0.26
N SER A 759 -20.02 -14.93 -0.11
CA SER A 759 -19.87 -15.87 1.02
C SER A 759 -18.56 -16.68 0.98
N ARG A 760 -17.84 -16.67 -0.14
CA ARG A 760 -16.55 -17.35 -0.31
C ARG A 760 -15.34 -16.42 -0.11
N ASN A 761 -15.57 -15.14 0.13
CA ASN A 761 -14.47 -14.23 0.41
C ASN A 761 -13.66 -14.73 1.60
N PRO A 762 -12.32 -14.72 1.54
CA PRO A 762 -11.51 -15.03 2.69
C PRO A 762 -11.68 -13.96 3.79
N TYR A 763 -11.51 -14.34 5.05
CA TYR A 763 -11.57 -13.35 6.13
C TYR A 763 -10.49 -12.27 5.98
N ARG A 764 -9.25 -12.64 5.67
CA ARG A 764 -8.17 -11.69 5.39
C ARG A 764 -8.33 -11.05 4.01
N SER A 765 -9.38 -10.24 3.88
CA SER A 765 -9.67 -9.52 2.65
C SER A 765 -10.39 -8.19 2.90
N VAL A 766 -10.33 -7.35 1.90
CA VAL A 766 -11.15 -6.13 1.74
C VAL A 766 -12.17 -6.42 0.66
N CYS A 767 -13.46 -6.35 1.02
CA CYS A 767 -14.56 -6.43 0.07
C CYS A 767 -14.99 -5.03 -0.34
N THR A 768 -15.21 -4.82 -1.63
CA THR A 768 -15.81 -3.58 -2.15
C THR A 768 -16.71 -3.87 -3.34
N ILE A 769 -17.58 -2.93 -3.68
CA ILE A 769 -18.44 -2.99 -4.88
C ILE A 769 -17.66 -2.47 -6.08
N SER A 770 -17.00 -1.32 -5.93
CA SER A 770 -16.21 -0.67 -6.95
C SER A 770 -14.96 0.00 -6.35
N SER A 771 -13.89 0.06 -7.12
CA SER A 771 -12.73 0.89 -6.80
C SER A 771 -12.82 2.24 -7.53
N HIS A 772 -11.90 3.16 -7.23
CA HIS A 772 -11.77 4.44 -7.94
C HIS A 772 -11.44 4.28 -9.44
N ASP A 773 -10.94 3.11 -9.85
CA ASP A 773 -10.59 2.78 -11.26
C ASP A 773 -11.75 2.15 -12.04
N MET A 774 -12.86 1.93 -11.39
CA MET A 774 -14.01 1.21 -11.94
C MET A 774 -15.25 2.11 -12.01
N PRO A 775 -16.24 1.73 -12.83
CA PRO A 775 -17.57 2.33 -12.74
C PRO A 775 -18.13 2.20 -11.32
N THR A 776 -18.83 3.21 -10.84
CA THR A 776 -19.62 3.09 -9.61
C THR A 776 -20.72 2.05 -9.80
N LEU A 777 -21.36 1.60 -8.71
CA LEU A 777 -22.46 0.64 -8.76
C LEU A 777 -23.54 1.07 -9.76
N ARG A 778 -23.92 2.35 -9.75
CA ARG A 778 -24.94 2.89 -10.65
C ARG A 778 -24.52 2.86 -12.11
N GLN A 779 -23.26 3.24 -12.41
CA GLN A 779 -22.74 3.17 -13.77
C GLN A 779 -22.65 1.73 -14.25
N TRP A 780 -22.09 0.83 -13.43
CA TRP A 780 -21.96 -0.59 -13.75
C TRP A 780 -23.33 -1.23 -14.04
N TRP A 781 -24.36 -0.83 -13.30
CA TRP A 781 -25.71 -1.35 -13.46
C TRP A 781 -26.31 -1.02 -14.82
N ASP A 782 -26.13 0.22 -15.30
CA ASP A 782 -26.76 0.71 -16.54
C ASP A 782 -25.87 0.54 -17.78
N GLU A 783 -24.58 0.26 -17.60
CA GLU A 783 -23.59 0.14 -18.68
C GLU A 783 -23.84 -1.07 -19.59
N ASP A 784 -24.28 -2.21 -19.04
CA ASP A 784 -24.54 -3.45 -19.75
C ASP A 784 -25.81 -4.12 -19.21
N ILE A 785 -26.92 -3.92 -19.91
CA ILE A 785 -28.25 -4.40 -19.50
C ILE A 785 -28.31 -5.92 -19.43
N GLN A 786 -27.63 -6.63 -20.34
CA GLN A 786 -27.63 -8.11 -20.36
C GLN A 786 -26.87 -8.67 -19.16
N ARG A 787 -25.70 -8.11 -18.87
CA ARG A 787 -24.91 -8.48 -17.70
C ARG A 787 -25.68 -8.23 -16.39
N THR A 788 -26.31 -7.10 -16.25
CA THR A 788 -27.05 -6.77 -15.02
C THR A 788 -28.33 -7.58 -14.90
N GLN A 789 -28.99 -7.94 -16.00
CA GLN A 789 -30.11 -8.87 -15.97
C GLN A 789 -29.70 -10.26 -15.46
N GLU A 790 -28.55 -10.76 -15.92
CA GLU A 790 -28.00 -12.05 -15.44
C GLU A 790 -27.63 -11.94 -13.94
N TYR A 791 -26.96 -10.87 -13.53
CA TYR A 791 -26.64 -10.61 -12.13
C TYR A 791 -27.89 -10.56 -11.25
N TYR A 792 -28.92 -9.87 -11.69
CA TYR A 792 -30.21 -9.77 -11.02
C TYR A 792 -30.88 -11.13 -10.80
N ASN A 793 -30.83 -11.99 -11.82
CA ASN A 793 -31.43 -13.34 -11.76
C ASN A 793 -30.57 -14.30 -10.93
N THR A 794 -29.26 -14.35 -11.15
CA THR A 794 -28.37 -15.39 -10.62
C THR A 794 -27.74 -15.05 -9.27
N MET A 795 -27.42 -13.79 -9.03
CA MET A 795 -26.75 -13.36 -7.80
C MET A 795 -27.70 -12.74 -6.79
N LEU A 796 -28.72 -12.01 -7.25
CA LEU A 796 -29.75 -11.45 -6.37
C LEU A 796 -30.97 -12.37 -6.22
N TYR A 797 -31.03 -13.46 -6.99
CA TYR A 797 -32.11 -14.45 -6.97
C TYR A 797 -33.48 -13.84 -7.20
N ARG A 798 -33.58 -12.86 -8.12
CA ARG A 798 -34.81 -12.16 -8.46
C ARG A 798 -35.30 -12.54 -9.85
N GLN A 799 -36.60 -12.45 -10.05
CA GLN A 799 -37.23 -12.76 -11.31
C GLN A 799 -37.82 -11.50 -11.97
N GLY A 800 -38.02 -11.60 -13.27
CA GLY A 800 -38.54 -10.51 -14.08
C GLY A 800 -37.46 -9.57 -14.58
N PRO A 801 -37.83 -8.47 -15.25
CA PRO A 801 -36.84 -7.52 -15.78
C PRO A 801 -36.16 -6.77 -14.66
N ALA A 802 -34.84 -6.64 -14.74
CA ALA A 802 -34.05 -5.80 -13.84
C ALA A 802 -34.45 -4.31 -14.03
N PRO A 803 -34.72 -3.58 -12.97
CA PRO A 803 -35.10 -2.16 -13.09
C PRO A 803 -33.90 -1.29 -13.49
N HIS A 804 -34.15 -0.31 -14.39
CA HIS A 804 -33.21 0.71 -14.83
C HIS A 804 -33.89 2.09 -14.83
N PRO A 805 -33.21 3.14 -14.36
CA PRO A 805 -31.94 3.12 -13.65
C PRO A 805 -32.01 2.36 -12.32
N LEU A 806 -30.87 2.09 -11.70
CA LEU A 806 -30.79 1.37 -10.41
C LEU A 806 -31.60 2.11 -9.32
N PRO A 807 -32.65 1.49 -8.76
CA PRO A 807 -33.43 2.10 -7.69
C PRO A 807 -32.70 2.01 -6.35
N GLY A 808 -32.97 2.93 -5.45
CA GLY A 808 -32.31 3.04 -4.15
C GLY A 808 -32.47 1.79 -3.28
N TRP A 809 -33.66 1.16 -3.27
CA TRP A 809 -33.89 -0.06 -2.51
C TRP A 809 -33.06 -1.25 -2.99
N LEU A 810 -32.79 -1.33 -4.31
CA LEU A 810 -31.96 -2.40 -4.87
C LEU A 810 -30.46 -2.14 -4.62
N ALA A 811 -30.03 -0.89 -4.67
CA ALA A 811 -28.69 -0.50 -4.22
C ALA A 811 -28.47 -0.88 -2.75
N GLN A 812 -29.46 -0.65 -1.89
CA GLN A 812 -29.42 -1.04 -0.49
C GLN A 812 -29.30 -2.56 -0.30
N ASP A 813 -30.03 -3.35 -1.08
CA ASP A 813 -29.94 -4.84 -1.06
C ASP A 813 -28.53 -5.30 -1.45
N ILE A 814 -27.97 -4.74 -2.51
CA ILE A 814 -26.62 -5.09 -2.99
C ILE A 814 -25.56 -4.73 -1.92
N ILE A 815 -25.66 -3.56 -1.33
CA ILE A 815 -24.76 -3.11 -0.24
C ILE A 815 -24.87 -4.03 0.97
N SER A 816 -26.10 -4.37 1.39
CA SER A 816 -26.33 -5.26 2.52
C SER A 816 -25.67 -6.63 2.30
N ARG A 817 -25.72 -7.17 1.09
CA ARG A 817 -25.08 -8.44 0.73
C ARG A 817 -23.55 -8.36 0.84
N HIS A 818 -22.94 -7.26 0.40
CA HIS A 818 -21.50 -7.04 0.53
C HIS A 818 -21.09 -6.91 2.00
N LEU A 819 -21.86 -6.17 2.80
CA LEU A 819 -21.61 -6.00 4.23
C LEU A 819 -21.71 -7.32 5.01
N THR A 820 -22.53 -8.26 4.59
CA THR A 820 -22.65 -9.59 5.23
C THR A 820 -21.57 -10.59 4.83
N SER A 821 -20.69 -10.24 3.89
CA SER A 821 -19.55 -11.09 3.50
C SER A 821 -18.63 -11.42 4.67
N PRO A 822 -17.83 -12.53 4.59
CA PRO A 822 -16.88 -12.89 5.65
C PRO A 822 -15.65 -11.98 5.71
N SER A 823 -15.41 -11.11 4.73
CA SER A 823 -14.25 -10.23 4.64
C SER A 823 -14.07 -9.40 5.92
N MET A 824 -12.83 -9.22 6.38
CA MET A 824 -12.50 -8.41 7.55
C MET A 824 -12.97 -6.96 7.37
N LEU A 825 -12.70 -6.37 6.21
CA LEU A 825 -13.11 -5.03 5.87
C LEU A 825 -14.09 -5.05 4.70
N CYS A 826 -15.15 -4.23 4.79
CA CYS A 826 -16.03 -3.92 3.67
C CYS A 826 -16.03 -2.40 3.51
N ILE A 827 -15.34 -1.90 2.47
CA ILE A 827 -15.11 -0.49 2.24
C ILE A 827 -15.80 -0.11 0.93
N LEU A 828 -16.79 0.77 1.02
CA LEU A 828 -17.56 1.24 -0.12
C LEU A 828 -17.22 2.68 -0.46
N SER A 829 -17.24 3.04 -1.75
CA SER A 829 -17.07 4.44 -2.15
C SER A 829 -18.22 5.30 -1.59
N ILE A 830 -17.96 6.58 -1.37
CA ILE A 830 -19.04 7.51 -0.95
C ILE A 830 -20.17 7.54 -1.98
N GLN A 831 -19.86 7.40 -3.28
CA GLN A 831 -20.85 7.34 -4.35
C GLN A 831 -21.76 6.12 -4.21
N ASP A 832 -21.18 4.96 -3.87
CA ASP A 832 -21.94 3.72 -3.70
C ASP A 832 -22.82 3.78 -2.44
N TRP A 833 -22.35 4.38 -1.36
CA TRP A 833 -23.20 4.67 -0.19
C TRP A 833 -24.38 5.58 -0.55
N LEU A 834 -24.14 6.63 -1.32
CA LEU A 834 -25.19 7.58 -1.74
C LEU A 834 -26.21 6.96 -2.70
N ALA A 835 -25.87 5.86 -3.38
CA ALA A 835 -26.76 5.17 -4.31
C ALA A 835 -28.06 4.67 -3.66
N ILE A 836 -28.07 4.48 -2.31
CA ILE A 836 -29.28 4.04 -1.57
C ILE A 836 -30.37 5.11 -1.48
N ASN A 837 -30.03 6.38 -1.69
CA ASN A 837 -30.98 7.51 -1.56
C ASN A 837 -31.08 8.28 -2.89
N GLU A 838 -32.21 8.11 -3.57
CA GLU A 838 -32.44 8.67 -4.91
C GLU A 838 -32.51 10.20 -4.94
N HIS A 839 -32.75 10.84 -3.79
CA HIS A 839 -32.81 12.31 -3.69
C HIS A 839 -31.42 12.93 -3.42
N LEU A 840 -30.49 12.18 -2.82
CA LEU A 840 -29.16 12.66 -2.46
C LEU A 840 -28.11 12.35 -3.51
N ARG A 841 -28.24 11.25 -4.26
CA ARG A 841 -27.27 10.86 -5.27
C ARG A 841 -27.27 11.83 -6.45
N LEU A 842 -26.15 11.93 -7.19
CA LEU A 842 -26.08 12.74 -8.39
C LEU A 842 -27.14 12.32 -9.40
N PRO A 843 -27.80 13.28 -10.10
CA PRO A 843 -28.75 12.96 -11.17
C PRO A 843 -28.10 12.13 -12.30
N ASP A 844 -26.90 12.52 -12.76
CA ASP A 844 -26.13 11.80 -13.78
C ASP A 844 -25.11 10.87 -13.10
N ALA A 845 -25.29 9.57 -13.25
CA ALA A 845 -24.36 8.56 -12.72
C ALA A 845 -22.95 8.67 -13.32
N ASN A 846 -22.81 9.18 -14.55
CA ASN A 846 -21.50 9.34 -15.19
C ASN A 846 -20.64 10.42 -14.50
N ALA A 847 -21.25 11.38 -13.83
CA ALA A 847 -20.55 12.40 -13.07
C ALA A 847 -19.93 11.87 -11.76
N GLU A 848 -20.25 10.64 -11.36
CA GLU A 848 -19.67 9.96 -10.18
C GLU A 848 -18.28 9.39 -10.43
N ARG A 849 -17.85 9.26 -11.69
CA ARG A 849 -16.60 8.61 -12.07
C ARG A 849 -15.37 9.35 -11.55
N ILE A 850 -14.45 8.64 -10.89
CA ILE A 850 -13.18 9.20 -10.40
C ILE A 850 -12.10 9.05 -11.46
N ASN A 851 -11.84 7.83 -11.94
CA ASN A 851 -10.82 7.54 -12.93
C ASN A 851 -11.36 6.66 -14.07
N ILE A 852 -10.77 6.84 -15.25
CA ILE A 852 -10.97 5.98 -16.43
C ILE A 852 -9.57 5.50 -16.85
N PRO A 853 -9.11 4.31 -16.42
CA PRO A 853 -7.75 3.84 -16.65
C PRO A 853 -7.33 3.75 -18.11
N ALA A 854 -8.28 3.52 -19.03
CA ALA A 854 -8.04 3.51 -20.46
C ALA A 854 -7.71 4.90 -21.04
N ASN A 855 -7.99 5.97 -20.30
CA ASN A 855 -7.67 7.34 -20.70
C ASN A 855 -6.41 7.82 -19.96
N PRO A 856 -5.22 7.84 -20.59
CA PRO A 856 -3.97 8.23 -19.94
C PRO A 856 -3.91 9.73 -19.57
N LYS A 857 -4.81 10.53 -20.12
CA LYS A 857 -4.94 11.97 -19.84
C LYS A 857 -6.25 12.29 -19.12
N HIS A 858 -6.66 11.43 -18.18
CA HIS A 858 -7.86 11.66 -17.39
C HIS A 858 -7.66 12.83 -16.42
N TYR A 859 -8.67 13.70 -16.32
CA TYR A 859 -8.69 14.78 -15.34
C TYR A 859 -9.35 14.29 -14.04
N TRP A 860 -8.58 14.15 -12.96
CA TRP A 860 -9.03 13.73 -11.64
C TRP A 860 -9.68 14.90 -10.91
N ARG A 861 -10.95 15.20 -11.21
CA ARG A 861 -11.67 16.36 -10.72
C ARG A 861 -13.01 16.07 -10.06
N TYR A 862 -13.29 14.77 -9.80
CA TYR A 862 -14.52 14.43 -9.09
C TYR A 862 -14.54 15.10 -7.72
N ARG A 863 -15.67 15.70 -7.40
CA ARG A 863 -15.93 16.38 -6.13
C ARG A 863 -17.31 16.03 -5.64
N MET A 864 -17.46 15.75 -4.32
CA MET A 864 -18.78 15.58 -3.71
C MET A 864 -19.66 16.79 -4.03
N HIS A 865 -20.89 16.56 -4.46
CA HIS A 865 -21.86 17.60 -4.74
C HIS A 865 -22.56 18.14 -3.49
N LEU A 866 -22.60 17.31 -2.42
CA LEU A 866 -23.10 17.67 -1.09
C LEU A 866 -21.95 18.07 -0.19
N SER A 867 -22.20 19.06 0.70
CA SER A 867 -21.25 19.30 1.77
C SER A 867 -21.34 18.21 2.84
N ILE A 868 -20.23 17.96 3.55
CA ILE A 868 -20.20 17.00 4.65
C ILE A 868 -21.23 17.39 5.72
N GLU A 869 -21.42 18.69 5.99
CA GLU A 869 -22.40 19.21 6.94
C GLU A 869 -23.84 18.88 6.51
N ASP A 870 -24.17 19.07 5.24
CA ASP A 870 -25.51 18.77 4.73
C ASP A 870 -25.78 17.26 4.74
N LEU A 871 -24.76 16.46 4.42
CA LEU A 871 -24.88 15.01 4.48
C LEU A 871 -25.06 14.51 5.91
N ALA A 872 -24.27 15.03 6.85
CA ALA A 872 -24.38 14.70 8.28
C ALA A 872 -25.72 15.13 8.90
N ALA A 873 -26.35 16.17 8.36
CA ALA A 873 -27.68 16.66 8.78
C ALA A 873 -28.85 15.86 8.18
N ASN A 874 -28.59 15.10 7.12
CA ASN A 874 -29.63 14.26 6.51
C ASN A 874 -29.86 13.00 7.35
N LYS A 875 -30.90 13.09 8.21
CA LYS A 875 -31.19 12.02 9.17
C LYS A 875 -31.54 10.69 8.50
N GLU A 876 -32.32 10.72 7.44
CA GLU A 876 -32.76 9.50 6.72
C GLU A 876 -31.55 8.71 6.19
N PHE A 877 -30.61 9.38 5.54
CA PHE A 877 -29.40 8.76 5.02
C PHE A 877 -28.49 8.25 6.14
N MET A 878 -28.26 9.07 7.16
CA MET A 878 -27.39 8.70 8.29
C MET A 878 -27.94 7.51 9.06
N ASP A 879 -29.24 7.48 9.30
CA ASP A 879 -29.92 6.37 9.99
C ASP A 879 -29.85 5.09 9.12
N SER A 880 -30.08 5.18 7.81
CA SER A 880 -30.00 4.04 6.89
C SER A 880 -28.61 3.41 6.85
N VAL A 881 -27.56 4.22 6.75
CA VAL A 881 -26.17 3.73 6.78
C VAL A 881 -25.86 3.09 8.13
N THR A 882 -26.22 3.74 9.22
CA THR A 882 -25.99 3.24 10.59
C THR A 882 -26.67 1.88 10.80
N GLU A 883 -27.91 1.73 10.32
CA GLU A 883 -28.67 0.49 10.44
C GLU A 883 -28.02 -0.64 9.61
N LEU A 884 -27.63 -0.36 8.36
CA LEU A 884 -26.94 -1.34 7.51
C LEU A 884 -25.63 -1.83 8.15
N VAL A 885 -24.84 -0.93 8.69
CA VAL A 885 -23.59 -1.26 9.38
C VAL A 885 -23.86 -2.11 10.63
N ALA A 886 -24.80 -1.71 11.46
CA ALA A 886 -25.16 -2.43 12.69
C ALA A 886 -25.70 -3.84 12.43
N GLN A 887 -26.62 -3.98 11.47
CA GLN A 887 -27.22 -5.27 11.08
C GLN A 887 -26.19 -6.26 10.53
N SER A 888 -25.15 -5.78 9.91
CA SER A 888 -24.06 -6.62 9.38
C SER A 888 -23.04 -7.05 10.44
N GLY A 889 -23.09 -6.52 11.66
CA GLY A 889 -22.13 -6.76 12.74
C GLY A 889 -20.75 -6.17 12.45
N ARG A 890 -20.68 -5.07 11.71
CA ARG A 890 -19.43 -4.38 11.30
C ARG A 890 -19.16 -3.07 12.03
N ASN A 891 -19.75 -2.87 13.17
CA ASN A 891 -19.62 -1.65 13.98
C ASN A 891 -18.62 -1.79 15.16
#